data_c1c743fa712fd8a760a4528975d41ba3
#
_entry.id   c1c743fa712fd8a760a4528975d41ba3
#
_cell.length_a   1.000
_cell.length_b   1.000
_cell.length_c   1.000
_cell.angle_alpha   90.00
_cell.angle_beta   90.00
_cell.angle_gamma   90.00
#
_symmetry.space_group_name_H-M   'P 1'
#
loop_
_entity.id
_entity.type
_entity.pdbx_description
1 polymer ?
#
loop_
_entity_poly.entity_id
_entity_poly.type
_entity_poly.pdbx_seq_one_letter_code
_entity_poly.pdbx_strand_id
1 'polypeptide(L)'
;MPGRWCSRPREVFILINELSSLSKALEQAGIVPLQSYRNYIPLPNVSAKAPCIRIWVKGGQVVDFEAIDRALAMQLRKFGSNQASFPGLNLISLYRVTDESEKKLVAQCIEKPESIDALQLHALCKENAWEPHQNSRIKNCFSATPREMAGLLETAGNPKENLLNTLAAECAPFANAQVLHESLTKAVFAKLEKKQDVGLALLILFQLGDASKPCKDDKRNISVFFDTDAYDTYDMYAASREFTAYLNTAFLQAERIVTSNTTEDGLIDSFGQIYVPTNSPMPKVKLAAGFEPALYTMFDGQPCQNRYHNFDDKRDSYPLSAQHRVQFQASLNWLGGDAKNKGITWLNTGKGEAVFAYPSSLPEAPLPYVQFFGHPDRSETFKEISGSLLAAFNGIPPKDRPESVQVFVLRKIDKGRTKILYSESALADALMHAAENWDMACNDLPDIASIRLSAPFPIDVATVVNQVWRQDGESSTVSAMHPYEGIGLFLHRAQHRLLLHELHILVQHGMPLFIHAGPLLHSGRKCSRVAQLEQILPVLSMLLFFSGNRKDDYMEATPYLMGQLLKASDELHTLYCKVVRNNQIPPQLVGSALFVAASETPGRTLSQLSVRMAPYLSWAKQYRTKNEDSSGLAGWYLKVFEQIANKLATEYSVPMRWSDAQKAQLFIGYLASFPKQEKQDESNAE
;
A
#
# COMPACT_ATOMS: atom_id res chain seq x y z
N MET A 1 -26.11 18.63 -23.60
CA MET A 1 -26.36 17.19 -23.78
C MET A 1 -25.28 16.46 -22.98
N PRO A 2 -25.60 15.61 -21.99
CA PRO A 2 -24.58 14.92 -21.22
C PRO A 2 -24.00 13.77 -22.06
N GLY A 3 -22.70 13.81 -22.24
CA GLY A 3 -21.94 12.77 -22.94
C GLY A 3 -22.10 11.43 -22.25
N ARG A 4 -22.56 10.42 -22.99
CA ARG A 4 -22.57 9.02 -22.59
C ARG A 4 -21.14 8.59 -22.27
N TRP A 5 -20.87 8.37 -21.01
CA TRP A 5 -19.71 7.61 -20.55
C TRP A 5 -19.84 6.19 -21.12
N CYS A 6 -19.02 5.88 -22.12
CA CYS A 6 -18.85 4.52 -22.59
C CYS A 6 -18.14 3.77 -21.46
N SER A 7 -18.91 3.21 -20.53
CA SER A 7 -18.39 2.27 -19.55
C SER A 7 -17.86 1.06 -20.31
N ARG A 8 -16.53 0.86 -20.30
CA ARG A 8 -15.98 -0.48 -20.58
C ARG A 8 -16.75 -1.48 -19.73
N PRO A 9 -17.03 -2.69 -20.24
CA PRO A 9 -17.52 -3.74 -19.38
C PRO A 9 -16.53 -3.82 -18.20
N ARG A 10 -17.00 -3.55 -16.99
CA ARG A 10 -16.20 -3.72 -15.78
C ARG A 10 -15.89 -5.21 -15.71
N GLU A 11 -14.70 -5.59 -16.12
CA GLU A 11 -14.19 -6.92 -15.85
C GLU A 11 -14.33 -7.12 -14.35
N VAL A 12 -15.12 -8.08 -13.96
CA VAL A 12 -15.27 -8.48 -12.56
C VAL A 12 -14.04 -9.31 -12.26
N PHE A 13 -12.97 -8.67 -11.82
CA PHE A 13 -11.78 -9.36 -11.34
C PHE A 13 -12.16 -10.14 -10.08
N ILE A 14 -12.06 -11.45 -10.17
CA ILE A 14 -12.29 -12.38 -9.08
C ILE A 14 -10.91 -12.85 -8.62
N LEU A 15 -10.51 -12.52 -7.41
CA LEU A 15 -9.21 -12.89 -6.81
C LEU A 15 -8.84 -14.38 -6.90
N ILE A 16 -9.84 -15.22 -7.12
CA ILE A 16 -9.70 -16.68 -7.23
C ILE A 16 -8.81 -17.10 -8.40
N ASN A 17 -8.86 -16.40 -9.54
CA ASN A 17 -8.03 -16.74 -10.70
C ASN A 17 -6.54 -16.51 -10.43
N GLU A 18 -6.21 -15.37 -9.82
CA GLU A 18 -4.85 -15.02 -9.42
C GLU A 18 -4.33 -16.02 -8.37
N LEU A 19 -5.17 -16.41 -7.42
CA LEU A 19 -4.80 -17.40 -6.41
C LEU A 19 -4.68 -18.81 -6.95
N SER A 20 -5.46 -19.18 -7.97
CA SER A 20 -5.28 -20.44 -8.68
C SER A 20 -3.92 -20.50 -9.38
N SER A 21 -3.53 -19.42 -10.06
CA SER A 21 -2.22 -19.32 -10.71
C SER A 21 -1.08 -19.38 -9.69
N LEU A 22 -1.20 -18.65 -8.57
CA LEU A 22 -0.22 -18.69 -7.49
C LEU A 22 -0.11 -20.10 -6.86
N SER A 23 -1.25 -20.74 -6.62
CA SER A 23 -1.28 -22.08 -6.05
C SER A 23 -0.54 -23.11 -6.93
N LYS A 24 -0.73 -23.04 -8.24
CA LYS A 24 0.00 -23.88 -9.19
C LYS A 24 1.49 -23.59 -9.20
N ALA A 25 1.89 -22.32 -9.16
CA ALA A 25 3.30 -21.93 -9.09
C ALA A 25 3.97 -22.44 -7.80
N LEU A 26 3.28 -22.37 -6.65
CA LEU A 26 3.75 -22.91 -5.38
C LEU A 26 3.90 -24.42 -5.41
N GLU A 27 2.93 -25.13 -5.98
CA GLU A 27 2.97 -26.58 -6.13
C GLU A 27 4.13 -27.02 -7.04
N GLN A 28 4.34 -26.37 -8.16
CA GLN A 28 5.46 -26.64 -9.08
C GLN A 28 6.82 -26.40 -8.44
N ALA A 29 6.91 -25.41 -7.56
CA ALA A 29 8.14 -25.11 -6.80
C ALA A 29 8.33 -26.04 -5.58
N GLY A 30 7.42 -26.98 -5.31
CA GLY A 30 7.47 -27.81 -4.12
C GLY A 30 7.22 -27.06 -2.82
N ILE A 31 6.72 -25.83 -2.90
CA ILE A 31 6.38 -25.01 -1.74
C ILE A 31 4.95 -25.37 -1.29
N VAL A 32 4.83 -25.91 -0.09
CA VAL A 32 3.52 -26.24 0.50
C VAL A 32 3.16 -25.12 1.49
N PRO A 33 2.28 -24.16 1.11
CA PRO A 33 1.85 -23.12 2.03
C PRO A 33 1.13 -23.73 3.22
N LEU A 34 1.31 -23.14 4.39
CA LEU A 34 0.65 -23.60 5.60
C LEU A 34 -0.87 -23.51 5.43
N GLN A 35 -1.51 -24.65 5.24
CA GLN A 35 -2.95 -24.74 5.13
C GLN A 35 -3.55 -24.65 6.55
N SER A 36 -4.66 -23.95 6.66
CA SER A 36 -5.39 -23.83 7.92
C SER A 36 -6.84 -24.25 7.72
N TYR A 37 -7.32 -25.10 8.63
CA TYR A 37 -8.74 -25.43 8.64
C TYR A 37 -9.57 -24.15 8.82
N ARG A 38 -10.64 -23.99 8.04
CA ARG A 38 -11.42 -22.73 7.90
C ARG A 38 -11.92 -22.14 9.22
N ASN A 39 -12.31 -22.98 10.16
CA ASN A 39 -12.84 -22.57 11.46
C ASN A 39 -11.75 -22.55 12.57
N TYR A 40 -10.50 -22.88 12.24
CA TYR A 40 -9.37 -22.85 13.15
C TYR A 40 -8.50 -21.61 12.84
N ILE A 41 -8.87 -20.49 13.45
CA ILE A 41 -8.41 -19.15 13.10
C ILE A 41 -7.42 -18.60 14.15
N PRO A 42 -6.50 -17.69 13.77
CA PRO A 42 -5.60 -17.02 14.70
C PRO A 42 -6.34 -16.27 15.81
N LEU A 43 -5.69 -16.13 16.96
CA LEU A 43 -6.21 -15.30 18.04
C LEU A 43 -6.29 -13.83 17.61
N PRO A 44 -7.44 -13.15 17.80
CA PRO A 44 -7.58 -11.75 17.45
C PRO A 44 -6.96 -10.83 18.49
N ASN A 45 -6.64 -9.58 18.06
CA ASN A 45 -6.22 -8.48 18.94
C ASN A 45 -4.94 -8.71 19.77
N VAL A 46 -4.11 -9.70 19.43
CA VAL A 46 -2.82 -9.90 20.10
C VAL A 46 -1.84 -8.82 19.69
N SER A 47 -1.40 -8.00 20.63
CA SER A 47 -0.43 -6.92 20.42
C SER A 47 0.44 -6.72 21.65
N ALA A 48 1.48 -5.90 21.56
CA ALA A 48 2.31 -5.55 22.71
C ALA A 48 1.51 -4.86 23.83
N LYS A 49 0.43 -4.14 23.47
CA LYS A 49 -0.47 -3.43 24.41
C LYS A 49 -1.64 -4.28 24.92
N ALA A 50 -1.94 -5.40 24.25
CA ALA A 50 -2.98 -6.34 24.61
C ALA A 50 -2.42 -7.75 24.49
N PRO A 51 -1.71 -8.24 25.51
CA PRO A 51 -1.12 -9.57 25.52
C PRO A 51 -2.21 -10.65 25.45
N CYS A 52 -1.84 -11.84 24.97
CA CYS A 52 -2.64 -13.03 25.15
C CYS A 52 -2.35 -13.62 26.55
N ILE A 53 -3.40 -13.98 27.25
CA ILE A 53 -3.32 -14.50 28.61
C ILE A 53 -3.57 -16.00 28.56
N ARG A 54 -2.64 -16.80 29.07
CA ARG A 54 -2.85 -18.21 29.37
C ARG A 54 -3.58 -18.32 30.69
N ILE A 55 -4.64 -19.11 30.74
CA ILE A 55 -5.41 -19.41 31.94
C ILE A 55 -5.24 -20.89 32.24
N TRP A 56 -4.63 -21.20 33.35
CA TRP A 56 -4.41 -22.57 33.85
C TRP A 56 -5.64 -23.09 34.57
N VAL A 57 -6.14 -24.25 34.14
CA VAL A 57 -7.33 -24.90 34.71
C VAL A 57 -6.99 -26.24 35.31
N LYS A 58 -7.50 -26.50 36.50
CA LYS A 58 -7.38 -27.78 37.20
C LYS A 58 -8.59 -28.01 38.06
N GLY A 59 -9.19 -29.23 38.00
CA GLY A 59 -10.38 -29.56 38.77
C GLY A 59 -11.57 -28.65 38.51
N GLY A 60 -11.72 -28.13 37.29
CA GLY A 60 -12.81 -27.25 36.94
C GLY A 60 -12.70 -25.81 37.49
N GLN A 61 -11.54 -25.41 37.97
CA GLN A 61 -11.26 -24.09 38.50
C GLN A 61 -10.04 -23.45 37.84
N VAL A 62 -10.02 -22.13 37.77
CA VAL A 62 -8.82 -21.37 37.37
C VAL A 62 -7.84 -21.39 38.56
N VAL A 63 -6.66 -21.93 38.33
CA VAL A 63 -5.60 -22.04 39.34
C VAL A 63 -4.51 -21.00 39.20
N ASP A 64 -4.25 -20.54 37.96
CA ASP A 64 -3.24 -19.53 37.66
C ASP A 64 -3.50 -18.86 36.30
N PHE A 65 -2.79 -17.76 36.03
CA PHE A 65 -2.76 -17.11 34.73
C PHE A 65 -1.40 -16.43 34.51
N GLU A 66 -1.01 -16.32 33.25
CA GLU A 66 0.25 -15.69 32.84
C GLU A 66 0.13 -15.07 31.45
N ALA A 67 1.05 -14.16 31.10
CA ALA A 67 1.14 -13.64 29.73
C ALA A 67 1.82 -14.67 28.84
N ILE A 68 1.25 -14.94 27.66
CA ILE A 68 1.90 -15.73 26.61
C ILE A 68 2.83 -14.81 25.81
N ASP A 69 4.05 -15.30 25.54
CA ASP A 69 4.97 -14.61 24.62
C ASP A 69 4.27 -14.26 23.29
N ARG A 70 4.53 -13.08 22.78
CA ARG A 70 3.86 -12.57 21.57
C ARG A 70 4.12 -13.46 20.35
N ALA A 71 5.34 -13.97 20.18
CA ALA A 71 5.68 -14.82 19.05
C ALA A 71 4.89 -16.13 19.07
N LEU A 72 4.69 -16.71 20.23
CA LEU A 72 3.83 -17.88 20.43
C LEU A 72 2.36 -17.50 20.25
N ALA A 73 1.88 -16.44 20.89
CA ALA A 73 0.48 -15.99 20.82
C ALA A 73 0.00 -15.73 19.37
N MET A 74 0.87 -15.23 18.51
CA MET A 74 0.58 -15.02 17.09
C MET A 74 0.42 -16.32 16.29
N GLN A 75 0.90 -17.45 16.81
CA GLN A 75 0.81 -18.77 16.18
C GLN A 75 -0.36 -19.59 16.70
N LEU A 76 -0.83 -19.29 17.92
CA LEU A 76 -1.97 -19.96 18.50
C LEU A 76 -3.24 -19.73 17.72
N ARG A 77 -4.11 -20.74 17.70
CA ARG A 77 -5.38 -20.72 16.99
C ARG A 77 -6.52 -21.14 17.91
N LYS A 78 -7.69 -20.68 17.55
CA LYS A 78 -8.94 -21.04 18.19
C LYS A 78 -9.91 -21.59 17.17
N PHE A 79 -10.69 -22.58 17.56
CA PHE A 79 -11.76 -23.13 16.74
C PHE A 79 -13.06 -22.37 16.99
N GLY A 80 -13.79 -22.07 15.92
CA GLY A 80 -15.09 -21.42 15.98
C GLY A 80 -15.11 -19.97 15.48
N SER A 81 -16.30 -19.40 15.47
CA SER A 81 -16.52 -18.02 15.02
C SER A 81 -16.08 -16.99 16.08
N ASN A 82 -16.19 -15.69 15.76
CA ASN A 82 -15.92 -14.62 16.73
C ASN A 82 -16.81 -14.67 17.99
N GLN A 83 -17.91 -15.41 17.98
CA GLN A 83 -18.87 -15.47 19.06
C GLN A 83 -18.76 -16.71 19.96
N ALA A 84 -18.24 -17.82 19.44
CA ALA A 84 -17.95 -19.02 20.24
C ALA A 84 -16.67 -19.65 19.72
N SER A 85 -15.70 -19.88 20.61
CA SER A 85 -14.37 -20.38 20.23
C SER A 85 -13.68 -21.07 21.39
N PHE A 86 -12.89 -22.13 21.09
CA PHE A 86 -12.14 -22.92 22.05
C PHE A 86 -10.82 -23.38 21.41
N PRO A 87 -9.72 -23.55 22.12
CA PRO A 87 -9.47 -23.19 23.53
C PRO A 87 -9.12 -21.71 23.75
N GLY A 88 -9.23 -20.86 22.74
CA GLY A 88 -9.03 -19.42 22.85
C GLY A 88 -10.35 -18.66 22.82
N LEU A 89 -10.51 -17.69 23.70
CA LEU A 89 -11.71 -16.89 23.86
C LEU A 89 -11.36 -15.42 24.00
N ASN A 90 -12.21 -14.54 23.46
CA ASN A 90 -12.13 -13.12 23.76
C ASN A 90 -13.05 -12.81 24.94
N LEU A 91 -12.45 -12.45 26.08
CA LEU A 91 -13.16 -11.96 27.25
C LEU A 91 -13.12 -10.43 27.30
N ILE A 92 -14.15 -9.85 27.86
CA ILE A 92 -14.10 -8.46 28.37
C ILE A 92 -13.69 -8.53 29.85
N SER A 93 -13.29 -7.40 30.43
CA SER A 93 -12.96 -7.32 31.86
C SER A 93 -14.08 -7.87 32.75
N LEU A 94 -13.70 -8.29 33.93
CA LEU A 94 -14.66 -8.87 34.90
C LEU A 94 -15.59 -7.81 35.47
N TYR A 95 -15.11 -6.61 35.76
CA TYR A 95 -15.83 -5.53 36.40
C TYR A 95 -15.76 -4.23 35.62
N ARG A 96 -16.79 -3.40 35.76
CA ARG A 96 -16.85 -2.04 35.20
C ARG A 96 -16.35 -1.03 36.20
N VAL A 97 -15.51 -0.12 35.74
CA VAL A 97 -15.12 1.08 36.48
C VAL A 97 -15.56 2.27 35.66
N THR A 98 -16.57 2.98 36.13
CA THR A 98 -17.18 4.12 35.41
C THR A 98 -16.73 5.48 35.96
N ASP A 99 -16.43 5.54 37.25
CA ASP A 99 -15.98 6.76 37.91
C ASP A 99 -14.53 7.12 37.57
N GLU A 100 -14.27 8.38 37.26
CA GLU A 100 -12.94 8.88 36.90
C GLU A 100 -11.95 8.86 38.08
N SER A 101 -12.43 8.96 39.32
CA SER A 101 -11.58 8.85 40.52
C SER A 101 -11.14 7.40 40.74
N GLU A 102 -12.05 6.46 40.52
CA GLU A 102 -11.77 5.02 40.57
C GLU A 102 -10.82 4.58 39.46
N LYS A 103 -10.99 5.08 38.23
CA LYS A 103 -10.05 4.85 37.13
C LYS A 103 -8.64 5.37 37.45
N LYS A 104 -8.53 6.54 38.08
CA LYS A 104 -7.23 7.07 38.53
C LYS A 104 -6.58 6.19 39.59
N LEU A 105 -7.36 5.69 40.54
CA LEU A 105 -6.87 4.75 41.58
C LEU A 105 -6.29 3.48 40.93
N VAL A 106 -7.03 2.87 40.01
CA VAL A 106 -6.55 1.68 39.29
C VAL A 106 -5.29 1.99 38.48
N ALA A 107 -5.21 3.14 37.81
CA ALA A 107 -4.01 3.56 37.08
C ALA A 107 -2.80 3.76 38.02
N GLN A 108 -3.00 4.35 39.20
CA GLN A 108 -1.95 4.50 40.22
C GLN A 108 -1.42 3.14 40.73
N CYS A 109 -2.30 2.16 40.89
CA CYS A 109 -1.88 0.79 41.25
C CYS A 109 -0.99 0.14 40.20
N ILE A 110 -1.17 0.48 38.90
CA ILE A 110 -0.28 -0.01 37.83
C ILE A 110 1.08 0.67 37.90
N GLU A 111 1.09 1.98 38.11
CA GLU A 111 2.33 2.77 38.17
C GLU A 111 3.19 2.42 39.41
N LYS A 112 2.53 2.07 40.53
CA LYS A 112 3.18 1.75 41.82
C LYS A 112 2.61 0.44 42.40
N PRO A 113 3.06 -0.71 41.89
CA PRO A 113 2.58 -2.02 42.32
C PRO A 113 2.75 -2.29 43.81
N GLU A 114 3.73 -1.67 44.44
CA GLU A 114 3.96 -1.76 45.89
C GLU A 114 2.88 -1.10 46.75
N SER A 115 2.14 -0.18 46.20
CA SER A 115 1.07 0.60 46.89
C SER A 115 -0.30 -0.06 46.82
N ILE A 116 -0.42 -1.27 46.27
CA ILE A 116 -1.71 -1.91 46.06
C ILE A 116 -2.35 -2.28 47.40
N ASP A 117 -3.60 -1.82 47.58
CA ASP A 117 -4.50 -2.30 48.60
C ASP A 117 -5.56 -3.23 47.96
N ALA A 118 -5.42 -4.53 48.17
CA ALA A 118 -6.34 -5.54 47.63
C ALA A 118 -7.78 -5.32 48.13
N LEU A 119 -7.96 -4.82 49.36
CA LEU A 119 -9.31 -4.51 49.90
C LEU A 119 -9.99 -3.35 49.19
N GLN A 120 -9.23 -2.30 48.87
CA GLN A 120 -9.73 -1.19 48.09
C GLN A 120 -10.11 -1.64 46.68
N LEU A 121 -9.29 -2.44 46.00
CA LEU A 121 -9.62 -2.99 44.68
C LEU A 121 -10.84 -3.91 44.73
N HIS A 122 -11.00 -4.71 45.79
CA HIS A 122 -12.19 -5.53 45.97
C HIS A 122 -13.46 -4.69 46.13
N ALA A 123 -13.35 -3.55 46.79
CA ALA A 123 -14.51 -2.60 46.95
C ALA A 123 -14.92 -1.97 45.62
N LEU A 124 -14.04 -1.90 44.60
CA LEU A 124 -14.34 -1.43 43.24
C LEU A 124 -15.05 -2.50 42.41
N CYS A 125 -14.99 -3.77 42.78
CA CYS A 125 -15.62 -4.88 42.07
C CYS A 125 -17.13 -4.97 42.37
N LYS A 126 -17.88 -3.92 42.05
CA LYS A 126 -19.30 -3.81 42.37
C LYS A 126 -20.22 -4.27 41.24
N GLU A 127 -19.83 -4.00 40.02
CA GLU A 127 -20.66 -4.22 38.84
C GLU A 127 -20.00 -5.17 37.85
N ASN A 128 -20.67 -6.29 37.56
CA ASN A 128 -20.23 -7.25 36.58
C ASN A 128 -20.29 -6.62 35.17
N ALA A 129 -19.19 -6.70 34.44
CA ALA A 129 -19.11 -6.18 33.07
C ALA A 129 -19.75 -7.10 32.01
N TRP A 130 -20.05 -8.36 32.38
CA TRP A 130 -20.55 -9.35 31.44
C TRP A 130 -22.05 -9.22 31.22
N GLU A 131 -22.43 -8.96 29.96
CA GLU A 131 -23.82 -8.87 29.53
C GLU A 131 -24.34 -10.24 29.05
N PRO A 132 -25.67 -10.42 28.86
CA PRO A 132 -26.27 -11.69 28.44
C PRO A 132 -25.63 -12.29 27.19
N HIS A 133 -25.20 -11.47 26.21
CA HIS A 133 -24.51 -11.94 25.01
C HIS A 133 -23.12 -12.53 25.32
N GLN A 134 -22.39 -12.00 26.31
CA GLN A 134 -21.13 -12.53 26.75
C GLN A 134 -21.31 -13.87 27.46
N ASN A 135 -22.33 -13.98 28.29
CA ASN A 135 -22.69 -15.22 28.97
C ASN A 135 -23.04 -16.32 27.95
N SER A 136 -23.81 -16.00 26.91
CA SER A 136 -24.13 -16.94 25.83
C SER A 136 -22.88 -17.38 25.06
N ARG A 137 -21.94 -16.46 24.82
CA ARG A 137 -20.66 -16.76 24.18
C ARG A 137 -19.83 -17.74 25.02
N ILE A 138 -19.69 -17.48 26.31
CA ILE A 138 -18.96 -18.32 27.26
C ILE A 138 -19.59 -19.72 27.31
N LYS A 139 -20.92 -19.81 27.45
CA LYS A 139 -21.63 -21.07 27.42
C LYS A 139 -21.29 -21.89 26.16
N ASN A 140 -21.38 -21.31 25.00
CA ASN A 140 -21.11 -21.99 23.74
C ASN A 140 -19.63 -22.40 23.60
N CYS A 141 -18.72 -21.56 24.10
CA CYS A 141 -17.29 -21.83 24.10
C CYS A 141 -16.95 -23.14 24.85
N PHE A 142 -17.56 -23.39 25.99
CA PHE A 142 -17.25 -24.52 26.85
C PHE A 142 -18.22 -25.69 26.75
N SER A 143 -19.23 -25.64 25.89
CA SER A 143 -20.16 -26.75 25.69
C SER A 143 -20.28 -27.20 24.22
N ALA A 144 -20.75 -26.31 23.35
CA ALA A 144 -21.00 -26.66 21.95
C ALA A 144 -19.71 -26.81 21.14
N THR A 145 -18.78 -25.83 21.28
CA THR A 145 -17.53 -25.79 20.49
C THR A 145 -16.61 -26.98 20.76
N PRO A 146 -16.33 -27.40 22.00
CA PRO A 146 -15.54 -28.59 22.27
C PRO A 146 -16.15 -29.88 21.69
N ARG A 147 -17.47 -30.02 21.72
CA ARG A 147 -18.15 -31.19 21.11
C ARG A 147 -17.98 -31.23 19.58
N GLU A 148 -18.08 -30.07 18.92
CA GLU A 148 -17.85 -29.97 17.47
C GLU A 148 -16.40 -30.36 17.13
N MET A 149 -15.43 -29.87 17.91
CA MET A 149 -14.02 -30.22 17.75
C MET A 149 -13.76 -31.70 17.96
N ALA A 150 -14.33 -32.31 19.02
CA ALA A 150 -14.20 -33.75 19.30
C ALA A 150 -14.77 -34.59 18.17
N GLY A 151 -15.95 -34.25 17.62
CA GLY A 151 -16.53 -34.93 16.47
C GLY A 151 -15.66 -34.89 15.22
N LEU A 152 -14.97 -33.76 14.95
CA LEU A 152 -14.00 -33.67 13.86
C LEU A 152 -12.77 -34.54 14.09
N LEU A 153 -12.26 -34.61 15.33
CA LEU A 153 -11.13 -35.46 15.70
C LEU A 153 -11.48 -36.95 15.54
N GLU A 154 -12.67 -37.36 15.97
CA GLU A 154 -13.17 -38.72 15.75
C GLU A 154 -13.25 -39.08 14.27
N THR A 155 -13.76 -38.17 13.45
CA THR A 155 -13.81 -38.36 11.98
C THR A 155 -12.41 -38.53 11.39
N ALA A 156 -11.42 -37.82 11.91
CA ALA A 156 -10.02 -37.95 11.50
C ALA A 156 -9.32 -39.21 12.03
N GLY A 157 -10.00 -40.07 12.78
CA GLY A 157 -9.42 -41.29 13.38
C GLY A 157 -8.51 -41.02 14.55
N ASN A 158 -8.61 -39.88 15.20
CA ASN A 158 -7.79 -39.55 16.38
C ASN A 158 -8.30 -40.27 17.62
N PRO A 159 -7.42 -40.63 18.57
CA PRO A 159 -7.81 -41.32 19.80
C PRO A 159 -8.76 -40.47 20.65
N LYS A 160 -9.69 -41.12 21.32
CA LYS A 160 -10.67 -40.47 22.22
C LYS A 160 -9.98 -39.75 23.39
N GLU A 161 -8.88 -40.32 23.90
CA GLU A 161 -8.07 -39.72 24.94
C GLU A 161 -6.98 -38.84 24.28
N ASN A 162 -7.18 -37.56 24.33
CA ASN A 162 -6.21 -36.55 23.83
C ASN A 162 -6.29 -35.30 24.72
N LEU A 163 -5.27 -34.45 24.61
CA LEU A 163 -5.18 -33.22 25.38
C LEU A 163 -6.40 -32.31 25.21
N LEU A 164 -7.02 -32.26 24.02
CA LEU A 164 -8.21 -31.45 23.80
C LEU A 164 -9.39 -31.93 24.67
N ASN A 165 -9.63 -33.24 24.73
CA ASN A 165 -10.73 -33.79 25.51
C ASN A 165 -10.50 -33.60 27.02
N THR A 166 -9.26 -33.75 27.49
CA THR A 166 -8.89 -33.46 28.87
C THR A 166 -9.12 -31.98 29.19
N LEU A 167 -8.63 -31.07 28.36
CA LEU A 167 -8.84 -29.65 28.56
C LEU A 167 -10.33 -29.27 28.51
N ALA A 168 -11.10 -29.87 27.59
CA ALA A 168 -12.53 -29.63 27.46
C ALA A 168 -13.28 -30.10 28.72
N ALA A 169 -12.91 -31.24 29.30
CA ALA A 169 -13.48 -31.76 30.54
C ALA A 169 -13.16 -30.83 31.74
N GLU A 170 -11.92 -30.38 31.87
CA GLU A 170 -11.52 -29.40 32.88
C GLU A 170 -12.24 -28.07 32.76
N CYS A 171 -12.50 -27.62 31.55
CA CYS A 171 -13.21 -26.35 31.26
C CYS A 171 -14.74 -26.48 31.28
N ALA A 172 -15.31 -27.68 31.33
CA ALA A 172 -16.77 -27.89 31.22
C ALA A 172 -17.61 -27.11 32.26
N PRO A 173 -17.19 -26.95 33.52
CA PRO A 173 -17.91 -26.13 34.52
C PRO A 173 -18.08 -24.65 34.10
N PHE A 174 -17.17 -24.12 33.28
CA PHE A 174 -17.20 -22.74 32.81
C PHE A 174 -18.28 -22.49 31.75
N ALA A 175 -19.01 -23.52 31.31
CA ALA A 175 -20.24 -23.33 30.53
C ALA A 175 -21.29 -22.50 31.31
N ASN A 176 -21.21 -22.52 32.66
CA ASN A 176 -21.83 -21.51 33.49
C ASN A 176 -20.85 -20.30 33.63
N ALA A 177 -21.19 -19.20 32.99
CA ALA A 177 -20.36 -17.99 32.98
C ALA A 177 -20.05 -17.45 34.36
N GLN A 178 -20.97 -17.64 35.35
CA GLN A 178 -20.78 -17.18 36.70
C GLN A 178 -19.63 -17.98 37.39
N VAL A 179 -19.53 -19.29 37.16
CA VAL A 179 -18.45 -20.12 37.68
C VAL A 179 -17.08 -19.66 37.15
N LEU A 180 -16.98 -19.35 35.86
CA LEU A 180 -15.74 -18.79 35.29
C LEU A 180 -15.41 -17.44 35.91
N HIS A 181 -16.41 -16.53 36.03
CA HIS A 181 -16.22 -15.21 36.61
C HIS A 181 -15.70 -15.29 38.05
N GLU A 182 -16.32 -16.08 38.90
CA GLU A 182 -15.92 -16.25 40.31
C GLU A 182 -14.54 -16.90 40.43
N SER A 183 -14.29 -17.95 39.64
CA SER A 183 -13.02 -18.67 39.66
C SER A 183 -11.86 -17.78 39.22
N LEU A 184 -12.06 -17.01 38.13
CA LEU A 184 -11.06 -16.09 37.63
C LEU A 184 -10.84 -14.91 38.57
N THR A 185 -11.90 -14.36 39.17
CA THR A 185 -11.80 -13.29 40.18
C THR A 185 -10.95 -13.77 41.37
N LYS A 186 -11.20 -14.98 41.86
CA LYS A 186 -10.43 -15.59 42.98
C LYS A 186 -8.95 -15.71 42.62
N ALA A 187 -8.64 -16.24 41.45
CA ALA A 187 -7.24 -16.40 41.01
C ALA A 187 -6.52 -15.04 40.86
N VAL A 188 -7.23 -14.01 40.34
CA VAL A 188 -6.69 -12.67 40.19
C VAL A 188 -6.38 -12.03 41.54
N PHE A 189 -7.29 -12.10 42.51
CA PHE A 189 -7.05 -11.55 43.85
C PHE A 189 -5.94 -12.30 44.58
N ALA A 190 -5.82 -13.64 44.44
CA ALA A 190 -4.72 -14.40 45.01
C ALA A 190 -3.33 -13.95 44.51
N LYS A 191 -3.23 -13.49 43.23
CA LYS A 191 -1.97 -12.91 42.73
C LYS A 191 -1.75 -11.47 43.21
N LEU A 192 -2.81 -10.66 43.28
CA LEU A 192 -2.73 -9.28 43.80
C LEU A 192 -2.25 -9.22 45.25
N GLU A 193 -2.76 -10.12 46.09
CA GLU A 193 -2.30 -10.26 47.49
C GLU A 193 -0.80 -10.57 47.58
N LYS A 194 -0.29 -11.39 46.66
CA LYS A 194 1.13 -11.71 46.52
C LYS A 194 1.94 -10.67 45.77
N LYS A 195 1.30 -9.63 45.28
CA LYS A 195 1.88 -8.57 44.41
C LYS A 195 2.57 -9.12 43.15
N GLN A 196 2.00 -10.22 42.60
CA GLN A 196 2.49 -10.87 41.36
C GLN A 196 1.65 -10.49 40.17
N ASP A 197 2.27 -10.26 39.00
CA ASP A 197 1.62 -9.96 37.72
C ASP A 197 0.53 -8.88 37.80
N VAL A 198 0.76 -7.86 38.62
CA VAL A 198 -0.24 -6.83 38.96
C VAL A 198 -0.89 -6.19 37.74
N GLY A 199 -0.08 -5.80 36.75
CA GLY A 199 -0.59 -5.18 35.52
C GLY A 199 -1.54 -6.12 34.75
N LEU A 200 -1.23 -7.41 34.70
CA LEU A 200 -2.05 -8.43 34.05
C LEU A 200 -3.35 -8.68 34.85
N ALA A 201 -3.24 -8.75 36.15
CA ALA A 201 -4.37 -8.90 37.08
C ALA A 201 -5.36 -7.74 36.92
N LEU A 202 -4.88 -6.50 36.93
CA LEU A 202 -5.71 -5.30 36.74
C LEU A 202 -6.33 -5.22 35.34
N LEU A 203 -5.62 -5.71 34.30
CA LEU A 203 -6.17 -5.83 32.95
C LEU A 203 -7.35 -6.78 32.88
N ILE A 204 -7.30 -7.90 33.59
CA ILE A 204 -8.40 -8.86 33.68
C ILE A 204 -9.57 -8.27 34.46
N LEU A 205 -9.31 -7.61 35.58
CA LEU A 205 -10.37 -7.04 36.44
C LEU A 205 -11.09 -5.87 35.76
N PHE A 206 -10.36 -4.85 35.27
CA PHE A 206 -10.94 -3.52 35.00
C PHE A 206 -10.70 -2.98 33.60
N GLN A 207 -10.20 -3.74 32.67
CA GLN A 207 -10.11 -3.29 31.28
C GLN A 207 -9.36 -1.96 31.07
N LEU A 208 -8.19 -1.87 31.64
CA LEU A 208 -7.37 -0.69 31.40
C LEU A 208 -6.77 -0.71 29.99
N GLY A 209 -6.79 0.43 29.33
CA GLY A 209 -6.08 0.68 28.08
C GLY A 209 -4.58 0.39 28.19
N ASP A 210 -3.71 1.05 27.55
CA ASP A 210 -2.27 1.03 27.82
C ASP A 210 -2.03 1.01 29.33
N ALA A 211 -1.04 0.25 29.84
CA ALA A 211 -0.75 0.07 31.27
C ALA A 211 -0.72 1.40 32.09
N SER A 212 -0.70 2.53 31.44
CA SER A 212 -0.70 3.87 32.04
C SER A 212 -1.94 4.71 31.74
N LYS A 213 -2.92 4.26 30.92
CA LYS A 213 -4.08 5.08 30.54
C LYS A 213 -5.39 4.29 30.56
N PRO A 214 -6.42 4.78 31.27
CA PRO A 214 -7.76 4.19 31.23
C PRO A 214 -8.28 4.11 29.78
N CYS A 215 -8.95 3.03 29.43
CA CYS A 215 -9.57 2.91 28.13
C CYS A 215 -10.78 3.87 28.05
N LYS A 216 -10.92 4.59 26.93
CA LYS A 216 -12.09 5.47 26.72
C LYS A 216 -13.38 4.68 26.51
N ASP A 217 -13.27 3.45 26.05
CA ASP A 217 -14.40 2.56 25.75
C ASP A 217 -14.46 1.43 26.77
N ASP A 218 -15.57 1.28 27.46
CA ASP A 218 -15.82 0.30 28.54
C ASP A 218 -15.80 -1.18 28.09
N LYS A 219 -15.40 -1.50 26.87
CA LYS A 219 -15.48 -2.86 26.31
C LYS A 219 -14.24 -3.23 25.49
N ARG A 220 -13.14 -3.49 26.16
CA ARG A 220 -11.95 -4.04 25.49
C ARG A 220 -11.94 -5.56 25.54
N ASN A 221 -11.79 -6.21 24.39
CA ASN A 221 -11.61 -7.65 24.34
C ASN A 221 -10.16 -8.02 24.68
N ILE A 222 -10.01 -8.95 25.63
CA ILE A 222 -8.75 -9.56 26.05
C ILE A 222 -8.72 -10.96 25.42
N SER A 223 -7.65 -11.29 24.71
CA SER A 223 -7.46 -12.65 24.21
C SER A 223 -6.96 -13.54 25.34
N VAL A 224 -7.74 -14.56 25.67
CA VAL A 224 -7.35 -15.59 26.64
C VAL A 224 -7.24 -16.94 25.95
N PHE A 225 -6.37 -17.79 26.46
CA PHE A 225 -6.17 -19.15 25.99
C PHE A 225 -6.13 -20.09 27.19
N PHE A 226 -6.99 -21.11 27.19
CA PHE A 226 -7.10 -22.06 28.30
C PHE A 226 -6.12 -23.20 28.13
N ASP A 227 -5.49 -23.60 29.21
CA ASP A 227 -4.53 -24.68 29.25
C ASP A 227 -4.64 -25.47 30.55
N THR A 228 -4.11 -26.68 30.57
CA THR A 228 -4.10 -27.55 31.73
C THR A 228 -2.72 -28.15 31.92
N ASP A 229 -2.37 -28.45 33.18
CA ASP A 229 -1.11 -29.09 33.55
C ASP A 229 -1.16 -30.60 33.28
N ALA A 230 -1.15 -30.96 32.01
CA ALA A 230 -1.19 -32.35 31.56
C ALA A 230 0.03 -32.70 30.69
N TYR A 231 1.14 -31.97 30.87
CA TYR A 231 2.35 -32.14 30.06
C TYR A 231 2.93 -33.55 30.21
N ASP A 232 2.98 -34.10 31.44
CA ASP A 232 3.50 -35.42 31.70
C ASP A 232 2.74 -36.54 30.99
N THR A 233 1.47 -36.30 30.64
CA THR A 233 0.62 -37.27 29.94
C THR A 233 0.73 -37.14 28.41
N TYR A 234 0.87 -35.93 27.89
CA TYR A 234 0.73 -35.65 26.44
C TYR A 234 2.01 -35.10 25.81
N ASP A 235 3.07 -34.84 26.58
CA ASP A 235 4.33 -34.22 26.13
C ASP A 235 4.14 -32.90 25.38
N MET A 236 3.04 -32.19 25.67
CA MET A 236 2.73 -30.87 25.08
C MET A 236 1.71 -30.12 25.95
N TYR A 237 1.72 -28.80 25.81
CA TYR A 237 0.69 -27.90 26.34
C TYR A 237 -0.32 -27.54 25.27
N ALA A 238 -1.55 -27.20 25.64
CA ALA A 238 -2.55 -26.70 24.70
C ALA A 238 -2.13 -25.35 24.07
N ALA A 239 -1.48 -24.50 24.86
CA ALA A 239 -0.88 -23.25 24.38
C ALA A 239 0.52 -23.50 23.79
N SER A 240 0.63 -24.37 22.79
CA SER A 240 1.87 -24.70 22.09
C SER A 240 1.70 -24.70 20.55
N ARG A 241 2.82 -24.62 19.84
CA ARG A 241 2.86 -24.76 18.37
C ARG A 241 2.49 -26.18 17.95
N GLU A 242 2.98 -27.13 18.69
CA GLU A 242 2.82 -28.58 18.47
C GLU A 242 1.34 -28.93 18.52
N PHE A 243 0.64 -28.52 19.58
CA PHE A 243 -0.80 -28.75 19.72
C PHE A 243 -1.63 -28.03 18.62
N THR A 244 -1.26 -26.78 18.32
CA THR A 244 -1.91 -26.03 17.24
C THR A 244 -1.74 -26.72 15.89
N ALA A 245 -0.55 -27.22 15.56
CA ALA A 245 -0.28 -27.95 14.32
C ALA A 245 -1.01 -29.29 14.27
N TYR A 246 -1.02 -30.01 15.38
CA TYR A 246 -1.74 -31.29 15.54
C TYR A 246 -3.24 -31.13 15.24
N LEU A 247 -3.92 -30.19 15.90
CA LEU A 247 -5.35 -29.95 15.70
C LEU A 247 -5.64 -29.50 14.26
N ASN A 248 -4.81 -28.61 13.71
CA ASN A 248 -5.00 -28.16 12.34
C ASN A 248 -4.92 -29.31 11.33
N THR A 249 -3.95 -30.20 11.50
CA THR A 249 -3.77 -31.39 10.65
C THR A 249 -4.95 -32.33 10.77
N ALA A 250 -5.42 -32.60 11.97
CA ALA A 250 -6.56 -33.47 12.23
C ALA A 250 -7.86 -32.92 11.60
N PHE A 251 -8.11 -31.62 11.74
CA PHE A 251 -9.28 -30.99 11.12
C PHE A 251 -9.25 -31.01 9.59
N LEU A 252 -8.09 -30.78 8.98
CA LEU A 252 -7.92 -30.88 7.53
C LEU A 252 -8.11 -32.32 7.05
N GLN A 253 -7.65 -33.30 7.80
CA GLN A 253 -7.86 -34.71 7.50
C GLN A 253 -9.34 -35.09 7.60
N ALA A 254 -10.05 -34.66 8.64
CA ALA A 254 -11.49 -34.89 8.80
C ALA A 254 -12.27 -34.30 7.61
N GLU A 255 -11.93 -33.08 7.18
CA GLU A 255 -12.58 -32.43 6.03
C GLU A 255 -12.37 -33.23 4.73
N ARG A 256 -11.17 -33.78 4.51
CA ARG A 256 -10.88 -34.67 3.35
C ARG A 256 -11.70 -35.95 3.37
N ILE A 257 -11.82 -36.60 4.53
CA ILE A 257 -12.61 -37.85 4.69
C ILE A 257 -14.09 -37.57 4.41
N VAL A 258 -14.67 -36.50 4.96
CA VAL A 258 -16.06 -36.13 4.69
C VAL A 258 -16.26 -35.88 3.19
N THR A 259 -15.33 -35.18 2.54
CA THR A 259 -15.43 -34.90 1.09
C THR A 259 -15.31 -36.18 0.24
N SER A 260 -14.45 -37.12 0.60
CA SER A 260 -14.25 -38.37 -0.15
C SER A 260 -15.45 -39.33 -0.05
N ASN A 261 -16.14 -39.33 1.06
CA ASN A 261 -17.29 -40.24 1.28
C ASN A 261 -18.58 -39.77 0.60
N THR A 262 -18.61 -38.56 -0.01
CA THR A 262 -19.80 -37.99 -0.66
C THR A 262 -19.71 -37.97 -2.18
N THR A 263 -18.82 -38.77 -2.79
CA THR A 263 -18.45 -38.69 -4.21
C THR A 263 -19.48 -39.26 -5.19
N GLU A 264 -20.56 -39.93 -4.78
CA GLU A 264 -21.53 -40.52 -5.72
C GLU A 264 -22.45 -39.48 -6.40
N ASP A 265 -22.70 -38.34 -5.78
CA ASP A 265 -23.53 -37.23 -6.32
C ASP A 265 -22.82 -35.86 -6.32
N GLY A 266 -21.51 -35.84 -6.43
CA GLY A 266 -20.72 -34.62 -6.32
C GLY A 266 -20.87 -33.66 -7.51
N LEU A 267 -21.06 -32.38 -7.23
CA LEU A 267 -21.01 -31.32 -8.25
C LEU A 267 -19.56 -31.09 -8.67
N ILE A 268 -19.35 -30.54 -9.87
CA ILE A 268 -18.01 -30.14 -10.34
C ILE A 268 -17.80 -28.67 -10.05
N ASP A 269 -16.68 -28.33 -9.37
CA ASP A 269 -16.32 -26.94 -9.10
C ASP A 269 -15.77 -26.22 -10.34
N SER A 270 -15.55 -24.90 -10.23
CA SER A 270 -15.07 -24.07 -11.34
C SER A 270 -13.67 -24.46 -11.86
N PHE A 271 -12.97 -25.35 -11.19
CA PHE A 271 -11.62 -25.83 -11.55
C PHE A 271 -11.61 -27.34 -11.91
N GLY A 272 -12.79 -27.97 -12.04
CA GLY A 272 -12.93 -29.34 -12.47
C GLY A 272 -12.83 -30.37 -11.34
N GLN A 273 -12.83 -29.98 -10.07
CA GLN A 273 -12.85 -30.90 -8.93
C GLN A 273 -14.27 -31.22 -8.49
N ILE A 274 -14.50 -32.48 -8.14
CA ILE A 274 -15.76 -32.90 -7.50
C ILE A 274 -15.83 -32.26 -6.11
N TYR A 275 -16.96 -31.65 -5.76
CA TYR A 275 -17.16 -31.02 -4.47
C TYR A 275 -18.60 -31.19 -3.95
N VAL A 276 -18.71 -31.08 -2.65
CA VAL A 276 -20.00 -30.97 -1.97
C VAL A 276 -20.21 -29.53 -1.55
N PRO A 277 -21.37 -28.94 -1.87
CA PRO A 277 -21.72 -27.60 -1.43
C PRO A 277 -21.59 -27.44 0.07
N THR A 278 -20.98 -26.34 0.51
CA THR A 278 -20.77 -26.07 1.93
C THR A 278 -21.45 -24.79 2.37
N ASN A 279 -22.17 -24.88 3.48
CA ASN A 279 -22.81 -23.74 4.12
C ASN A 279 -21.85 -22.78 4.81
N SER A 280 -20.54 -22.98 4.68
CA SER A 280 -19.53 -22.14 5.33
C SER A 280 -19.24 -20.89 4.51
N PRO A 281 -19.09 -19.74 5.18
CA PRO A 281 -18.66 -18.53 4.52
C PRO A 281 -17.27 -18.72 3.89
N MET A 282 -16.98 -17.94 2.85
CA MET A 282 -15.66 -17.95 2.24
C MET A 282 -14.58 -17.53 3.26
N PRO A 283 -13.44 -18.21 3.25
CA PRO A 283 -12.36 -17.88 4.18
C PRO A 283 -11.84 -16.46 3.94
N LYS A 284 -11.53 -15.78 5.03
CA LYS A 284 -10.84 -14.49 5.03
C LYS A 284 -9.38 -14.70 5.36
N VAL A 285 -8.52 -13.87 4.79
CA VAL A 285 -7.09 -13.88 5.08
C VAL A 285 -6.70 -12.55 5.69
N LYS A 286 -6.06 -12.57 6.84
CA LYS A 286 -5.53 -11.35 7.46
C LYS A 286 -4.19 -11.01 6.80
N LEU A 287 -4.20 -9.99 5.96
CA LEU A 287 -2.99 -9.50 5.30
C LEU A 287 -2.24 -8.53 6.20
N ALA A 288 -0.91 -8.58 6.13
CA ALA A 288 -0.03 -7.65 6.85
C ALA A 288 -0.20 -6.19 6.39
N ALA A 289 -0.78 -5.98 5.21
CA ALA A 289 -1.20 -4.66 4.70
C ALA A 289 -2.36 -4.01 5.49
N GLY A 290 -2.93 -4.69 6.49
CA GLY A 290 -3.92 -4.13 7.42
C GLY A 290 -5.38 -4.30 7.00
N PHE A 291 -5.69 -5.25 6.13
CA PHE A 291 -7.06 -5.60 5.77
C PHE A 291 -7.25 -7.13 5.59
N GLU A 292 -8.50 -7.57 5.59
CA GLU A 292 -8.88 -8.97 5.52
C GLU A 292 -9.78 -9.21 4.30
N PRO A 293 -9.20 -9.50 3.10
CA PRO A 293 -10.00 -9.85 1.94
C PRO A 293 -10.69 -11.20 2.17
N ALA A 294 -11.97 -11.28 1.85
CA ALA A 294 -12.62 -12.56 1.57
C ALA A 294 -12.22 -12.97 0.15
N LEU A 295 -11.97 -14.27 -0.06
CA LEU A 295 -11.66 -14.79 -1.40
C LEU A 295 -12.78 -14.49 -2.39
N TYR A 296 -13.99 -14.47 -1.87
CA TYR A 296 -15.20 -14.24 -2.62
C TYR A 296 -16.29 -13.70 -1.70
N THR A 297 -17.06 -12.72 -2.12
CA THR A 297 -18.23 -12.20 -1.40
C THR A 297 -19.40 -12.06 -2.34
N MET A 298 -20.54 -12.65 -1.97
CA MET A 298 -21.82 -12.40 -2.63
C MET A 298 -22.81 -11.81 -1.63
N PHE A 299 -23.65 -10.94 -2.14
CA PHE A 299 -24.74 -10.33 -1.39
C PHE A 299 -26.06 -10.74 -2.00
N ASP A 300 -27.09 -10.82 -1.16
CA ASP A 300 -28.46 -11.10 -1.58
C ASP A 300 -28.92 -10.13 -2.67
N GLY A 301 -29.65 -10.65 -3.63
CA GLY A 301 -30.21 -9.86 -4.72
C GLY A 301 -29.19 -9.32 -5.74
N GLN A 302 -27.94 -9.75 -5.69
CA GLN A 302 -26.97 -9.39 -6.71
C GLN A 302 -27.15 -10.25 -7.98
N PRO A 303 -27.03 -9.66 -9.20
CA PRO A 303 -27.16 -10.41 -10.44
C PRO A 303 -26.15 -11.56 -10.58
N CYS A 304 -25.01 -11.49 -9.90
CA CYS A 304 -24.02 -12.56 -9.87
C CYS A 304 -24.52 -13.83 -9.19
N GLN A 305 -25.41 -13.71 -8.21
CA GLN A 305 -26.02 -14.85 -7.52
C GLN A 305 -26.87 -15.68 -8.46
N ASN A 306 -27.67 -15.01 -9.30
CA ASN A 306 -28.50 -15.66 -10.31
C ASN A 306 -27.68 -16.40 -11.38
N ARG A 307 -26.48 -15.91 -11.68
CA ARG A 307 -25.57 -16.50 -12.68
C ARG A 307 -25.12 -17.91 -12.30
N TYR A 308 -25.06 -18.23 -11.03
CA TYR A 308 -24.63 -19.54 -10.54
C TYR A 308 -25.78 -20.43 -10.08
N HIS A 309 -27.02 -20.09 -10.46
CA HIS A 309 -28.23 -20.88 -10.21
C HIS A 309 -28.54 -21.17 -8.74
N ASN A 310 -28.03 -20.36 -7.83
CA ASN A 310 -28.25 -20.57 -6.41
C ASN A 310 -29.16 -19.46 -5.85
N PHE A 311 -30.49 -19.68 -6.00
CA PHE A 311 -31.51 -18.74 -5.60
C PHE A 311 -31.85 -18.83 -4.11
N ASP A 312 -31.72 -20.03 -3.53
CA ASP A 312 -32.22 -20.35 -2.20
C ASP A 312 -31.12 -20.37 -1.14
N ASP A 313 -29.87 -20.70 -1.49
CA ASP A 313 -28.76 -20.75 -0.57
C ASP A 313 -27.62 -19.80 -0.99
N LYS A 314 -27.54 -18.66 -0.30
CA LYS A 314 -26.56 -17.58 -0.50
C LYS A 314 -25.09 -18.02 -0.36
N ARG A 315 -24.86 -19.16 0.24
CA ARG A 315 -23.53 -19.66 0.61
C ARG A 315 -22.88 -20.44 -0.51
N ASP A 316 -23.68 -20.93 -1.44
CA ASP A 316 -23.24 -21.83 -2.50
C ASP A 316 -23.18 -21.19 -3.87
N SER A 317 -23.19 -19.89 -3.89
CA SER A 317 -23.25 -19.09 -5.10
C SER A 317 -21.98 -19.11 -5.96
N TYR A 318 -20.88 -19.64 -5.46
CA TYR A 318 -19.65 -19.86 -6.23
C TYR A 318 -19.15 -21.29 -6.05
N PRO A 319 -19.16 -22.13 -7.11
CA PRO A 319 -18.79 -23.53 -7.03
C PRO A 319 -17.27 -23.66 -6.84
N LEU A 320 -16.85 -23.86 -5.61
CA LEU A 320 -15.45 -24.04 -5.23
C LEU A 320 -15.34 -25.14 -4.17
N SER A 321 -14.53 -26.15 -4.45
CA SER A 321 -14.28 -27.26 -3.53
C SER A 321 -13.67 -26.78 -2.21
N ALA A 322 -13.90 -27.52 -1.13
CA ALA A 322 -13.28 -27.24 0.17
C ALA A 322 -11.76 -27.23 0.07
N GLN A 323 -11.19 -28.12 -0.74
CA GLN A 323 -9.75 -28.19 -0.99
C GLN A 323 -9.23 -26.90 -1.63
N HIS A 324 -9.83 -26.43 -2.73
CA HIS A 324 -9.44 -25.19 -3.38
C HIS A 324 -9.60 -23.96 -2.45
N ARG A 325 -10.67 -23.94 -1.62
CA ARG A 325 -10.86 -22.86 -0.63
C ARG A 325 -9.68 -22.75 0.34
N VAL A 326 -9.26 -23.89 0.89
CA VAL A 326 -8.13 -23.94 1.83
C VAL A 326 -6.80 -23.62 1.13
N GLN A 327 -6.61 -24.16 -0.06
CA GLN A 327 -5.40 -23.95 -0.87
C GLN A 327 -5.23 -22.48 -1.27
N PHE A 328 -6.29 -21.84 -1.76
CA PHE A 328 -6.23 -20.42 -2.14
C PHE A 328 -6.08 -19.51 -0.93
N GLN A 329 -6.71 -19.85 0.20
CA GLN A 329 -6.47 -19.14 1.46
C GLN A 329 -5.00 -19.22 1.87
N ALA A 330 -4.41 -20.42 1.81
CA ALA A 330 -3.02 -20.65 2.16
C ALA A 330 -2.07 -19.89 1.21
N SER A 331 -2.37 -19.90 -0.09
CA SER A 331 -1.59 -19.16 -1.10
C SER A 331 -1.63 -17.65 -0.87
N LEU A 332 -2.80 -17.08 -0.59
CA LEU A 332 -2.91 -15.65 -0.27
C LEU A 332 -2.22 -15.29 1.06
N ASN A 333 -2.31 -16.17 2.05
CA ASN A 333 -1.59 -15.98 3.32
C ASN A 333 -0.08 -16.04 3.12
N TRP A 334 0.42 -16.98 2.31
CA TRP A 334 1.84 -17.03 1.93
C TRP A 334 2.30 -15.74 1.26
N LEU A 335 1.50 -15.20 0.33
CA LEU A 335 1.83 -14.01 -0.43
C LEU A 335 1.89 -12.74 0.45
N GLY A 336 0.93 -12.54 1.34
CA GLY A 336 0.76 -11.25 2.04
C GLY A 336 0.42 -11.33 3.52
N GLY A 337 0.42 -12.51 4.14
CA GLY A 337 0.11 -12.69 5.56
C GLY A 337 1.25 -12.27 6.49
N ASP A 338 2.50 -12.32 6.05
CA ASP A 338 3.67 -11.95 6.85
C ASP A 338 4.19 -10.55 6.47
N ALA A 339 4.45 -9.75 7.49
CA ALA A 339 5.08 -8.43 7.32
C ALA A 339 6.51 -8.52 6.77
N LYS A 340 7.21 -9.64 6.94
CA LYS A 340 8.56 -9.89 6.39
C LYS A 340 8.55 -9.92 4.86
N ASN A 341 7.42 -10.26 4.25
CA ASN A 341 7.28 -10.30 2.80
C ASN A 341 7.03 -8.92 2.18
N LYS A 342 6.97 -7.86 3.00
CA LYS A 342 6.87 -6.47 2.51
C LYS A 342 8.13 -6.11 1.72
N GLY A 343 7.96 -5.62 0.51
CA GLY A 343 9.05 -5.36 -0.43
C GLY A 343 9.57 -6.59 -1.18
N ILE A 344 9.01 -7.79 -0.92
CA ILE A 344 9.35 -9.03 -1.64
C ILE A 344 8.19 -9.43 -2.55
N THR A 345 7.02 -9.63 -1.99
CA THR A 345 5.81 -10.06 -2.71
C THR A 345 4.69 -9.03 -2.67
N TRP A 346 4.73 -8.06 -1.74
CA TRP A 346 3.71 -7.04 -1.60
C TRP A 346 4.26 -5.70 -1.09
N LEU A 347 3.57 -4.63 -1.44
CA LEU A 347 3.81 -3.26 -0.96
C LEU A 347 2.50 -2.56 -0.64
N ASN A 348 2.53 -1.67 0.33
CA ASN A 348 1.40 -0.78 0.62
C ASN A 348 1.56 0.50 -0.21
N THR A 349 0.56 0.83 -1.02
CA THR A 349 0.56 2.04 -1.85
C THR A 349 -0.07 3.25 -1.15
N GLY A 350 -0.50 3.08 0.10
CA GLY A 350 -1.29 4.09 0.82
C GLY A 350 -2.79 3.94 0.55
N LYS A 351 -3.61 4.78 1.22
CA LYS A 351 -5.08 4.83 1.04
C LYS A 351 -5.82 3.48 1.17
N GLY A 352 -5.27 2.50 1.90
CA GLY A 352 -5.85 1.17 2.06
C GLY A 352 -5.72 0.28 0.82
N GLU A 353 -4.71 0.51 -0.01
CA GLU A 353 -4.37 -0.29 -1.18
C GLU A 353 -3.04 -1.01 -0.96
N ALA A 354 -2.92 -2.21 -1.53
CA ALA A 354 -1.67 -2.96 -1.58
C ALA A 354 -1.49 -3.60 -2.96
N VAL A 355 -0.28 -3.50 -3.49
CA VAL A 355 0.15 -4.17 -4.70
C VAL A 355 0.86 -5.46 -4.34
N PHE A 356 0.61 -6.50 -5.12
CA PHE A 356 1.22 -7.82 -5.03
C PHE A 356 1.85 -8.17 -6.37
N ALA A 357 3.02 -8.80 -6.32
CA ALA A 357 3.68 -9.32 -7.51
C ALA A 357 4.37 -10.65 -7.20
N TYR A 358 4.19 -11.65 -8.07
CA TYR A 358 4.86 -12.94 -7.97
C TYR A 358 5.09 -13.54 -9.36
N PRO A 359 6.20 -14.29 -9.57
CA PRO A 359 6.48 -14.92 -10.84
C PRO A 359 5.64 -16.18 -11.06
N SER A 360 5.40 -16.54 -12.32
CA SER A 360 4.68 -17.76 -12.73
C SER A 360 5.37 -19.06 -12.33
N SER A 361 6.70 -19.03 -12.22
CA SER A 361 7.52 -20.09 -11.65
C SER A 361 8.35 -19.51 -10.50
N LEU A 362 8.32 -20.17 -9.34
CA LEU A 362 9.00 -19.69 -8.13
C LEU A 362 10.37 -20.41 -8.03
N PRO A 363 11.48 -19.71 -8.23
CA PRO A 363 12.80 -20.24 -7.89
C PRO A 363 12.98 -20.28 -6.37
N GLU A 364 14.03 -20.96 -5.89
CA GLU A 364 14.35 -21.02 -4.45
C GLU A 364 14.46 -19.64 -3.79
N ALA A 365 14.99 -18.65 -4.52
CA ALA A 365 15.05 -17.25 -4.11
C ALA A 365 14.36 -16.37 -5.16
N PRO A 366 13.05 -16.12 -5.06
CA PRO A 366 12.33 -15.29 -6.01
C PRO A 366 12.81 -13.84 -5.94
N LEU A 367 13.00 -13.21 -7.10
CA LEU A 367 13.29 -11.78 -7.18
C LEU A 367 12.09 -10.97 -6.64
N PRO A 368 12.36 -9.87 -5.95
CA PRO A 368 11.30 -9.01 -5.40
C PRO A 368 10.68 -8.10 -6.46
N TYR A 369 9.99 -8.70 -7.45
CA TYR A 369 9.39 -7.98 -8.59
C TYR A 369 8.48 -6.81 -8.20
N VAL A 370 7.88 -6.86 -7.01
CA VAL A 370 7.05 -5.77 -6.51
C VAL A 370 7.81 -4.46 -6.35
N GLN A 371 9.14 -4.50 -6.21
CA GLN A 371 9.99 -3.32 -6.07
C GLN A 371 10.11 -2.49 -7.36
N PHE A 372 9.77 -3.05 -8.52
CA PHE A 372 9.63 -2.22 -9.73
C PHE A 372 8.51 -1.19 -9.61
N PHE A 373 7.51 -1.43 -8.79
CA PHE A 373 6.36 -0.54 -8.64
C PHE A 373 6.51 0.47 -7.51
N GLY A 374 7.32 0.15 -6.50
CA GLY A 374 7.59 0.98 -5.33
C GLY A 374 8.60 0.33 -4.40
N HIS A 375 9.14 1.07 -3.45
CA HIS A 375 10.08 0.55 -2.47
C HIS A 375 9.62 0.84 -1.03
N PRO A 376 9.79 -0.11 -0.09
CA PRO A 376 9.37 0.07 1.30
C PRO A 376 10.19 1.11 2.05
N ASP A 377 11.45 1.29 1.65
CA ASP A 377 12.36 2.32 2.14
C ASP A 377 12.59 3.35 1.02
N ARG A 378 12.28 4.63 1.30
CA ARG A 378 12.40 5.72 0.34
C ARG A 378 13.84 6.25 0.18
N SER A 379 14.82 5.62 0.79
CA SER A 379 16.23 6.00 0.67
C SER A 379 16.84 5.64 -0.69
N GLU A 380 16.29 4.64 -1.39
CA GLU A 380 16.79 4.14 -2.67
C GLU A 380 15.97 4.68 -3.83
N THR A 381 16.66 4.98 -4.94
CA THR A 381 16.05 5.49 -6.16
C THR A 381 15.52 4.36 -7.04
N PHE A 382 14.55 4.67 -7.92
CA PHE A 382 14.06 3.71 -8.91
C PHE A 382 15.20 3.13 -9.75
N LYS A 383 16.18 3.94 -10.15
CA LYS A 383 17.32 3.53 -10.97
C LYS A 383 18.20 2.50 -10.26
N GLU A 384 18.48 2.68 -8.98
CA GLU A 384 19.29 1.75 -8.18
C GLU A 384 18.58 0.41 -8.03
N ILE A 385 17.30 0.44 -7.65
CA ILE A 385 16.49 -0.78 -7.47
C ILE A 385 16.30 -1.51 -8.81
N SER A 386 15.85 -0.81 -9.85
CA SER A 386 15.62 -1.43 -11.15
C SER A 386 16.90 -1.99 -11.74
N GLY A 387 18.03 -1.27 -11.62
CA GLY A 387 19.34 -1.75 -12.06
C GLY A 387 19.78 -3.03 -11.35
N SER A 388 19.58 -3.12 -10.03
CA SER A 388 19.87 -4.31 -9.24
C SER A 388 18.99 -5.50 -9.65
N LEU A 389 17.69 -5.26 -9.86
CA LEU A 389 16.76 -6.30 -10.30
C LEU A 389 17.04 -6.78 -11.72
N LEU A 390 17.35 -5.87 -12.63
CA LEU A 390 17.76 -6.19 -14.01
C LEU A 390 19.04 -7.04 -14.03
N ALA A 391 20.04 -6.66 -13.24
CA ALA A 391 21.28 -7.42 -13.13
C ALA A 391 21.02 -8.84 -12.57
N ALA A 392 20.22 -8.95 -11.53
CA ALA A 392 19.84 -10.23 -10.94
C ALA A 392 19.03 -11.09 -11.91
N PHE A 393 18.07 -10.53 -12.64
CA PHE A 393 17.29 -11.25 -13.66
C PHE A 393 18.17 -11.74 -14.80
N ASN A 394 19.08 -10.91 -15.29
CA ASN A 394 20.02 -11.28 -16.36
C ASN A 394 21.01 -12.37 -15.91
N GLY A 395 21.29 -12.47 -14.61
CA GLY A 395 22.08 -13.57 -14.03
C GLY A 395 21.35 -14.92 -13.99
N ILE A 396 20.03 -14.96 -14.14
CA ILE A 396 19.25 -16.20 -14.19
C ILE A 396 19.41 -16.83 -15.59
N PRO A 397 19.77 -18.12 -15.70
CA PRO A 397 19.81 -18.81 -16.98
C PRO A 397 18.45 -18.71 -17.70
N PRO A 398 18.40 -18.51 -19.04
CA PRO A 398 17.13 -18.30 -19.76
C PRO A 398 16.07 -19.39 -19.52
N LYS A 399 16.51 -20.65 -19.36
CA LYS A 399 15.61 -21.79 -19.08
C LYS A 399 14.95 -21.75 -17.69
N ASP A 400 15.56 -21.03 -16.74
CA ASP A 400 15.13 -20.96 -15.34
C ASP A 400 14.39 -19.62 -15.06
N ARG A 401 14.30 -18.74 -16.06
CA ARG A 401 13.55 -17.48 -15.94
C ARG A 401 12.05 -17.75 -15.90
N PRO A 402 11.30 -17.05 -15.07
CA PRO A 402 9.84 -17.13 -15.12
C PRO A 402 9.33 -16.59 -16.46
N GLU A 403 8.31 -17.23 -17.01
CA GLU A 403 7.67 -16.75 -18.24
C GLU A 403 6.96 -15.43 -18.03
N SER A 404 6.26 -15.32 -16.90
CA SER A 404 5.47 -14.13 -16.57
C SER A 404 5.53 -13.78 -15.07
N VAL A 405 5.16 -12.55 -14.77
CA VAL A 405 4.96 -12.04 -13.42
C VAL A 405 3.52 -11.60 -13.30
N GLN A 406 2.79 -12.18 -12.36
CA GLN A 406 1.43 -11.76 -12.02
C GLN A 406 1.49 -10.55 -11.12
N VAL A 407 0.77 -9.49 -11.48
CA VAL A 407 0.67 -8.24 -10.71
C VAL A 407 -0.80 -7.94 -10.44
N PHE A 408 -1.17 -7.70 -9.19
CA PHE A 408 -2.53 -7.27 -8.87
C PHE A 408 -2.56 -6.29 -7.68
N VAL A 409 -3.61 -5.48 -7.63
CA VAL A 409 -3.81 -4.48 -6.58
C VAL A 409 -5.13 -4.73 -5.87
N LEU A 410 -5.06 -4.87 -4.56
CA LEU A 410 -6.23 -4.96 -3.68
C LEU A 410 -6.47 -3.64 -2.97
N ARG A 411 -7.74 -3.25 -2.86
CA ARG A 411 -8.18 -2.09 -2.09
C ARG A 411 -9.24 -2.48 -1.07
N LYS A 412 -9.05 -2.02 0.17
CA LYS A 412 -10.07 -2.09 1.21
C LYS A 412 -11.13 -1.04 0.94
N ILE A 413 -12.38 -1.45 0.78
CA ILE A 413 -13.52 -0.54 0.63
C ILE A 413 -14.10 -0.22 2.00
N ASP A 414 -14.37 -1.25 2.81
CA ASP A 414 -14.84 -1.15 4.19
C ASP A 414 -14.35 -2.35 5.04
N LYS A 415 -14.88 -2.50 6.26
CA LYS A 415 -14.48 -3.60 7.17
C LYS A 415 -14.68 -5.01 6.62
N GLY A 416 -15.56 -5.20 5.65
CA GLY A 416 -15.92 -6.51 5.10
C GLY A 416 -15.68 -6.67 3.61
N ARG A 417 -15.36 -5.59 2.88
CA ARG A 417 -15.25 -5.62 1.43
C ARG A 417 -13.89 -5.18 0.94
N THR A 418 -13.33 -6.00 0.05
CA THR A 418 -12.09 -5.72 -0.68
C THR A 418 -12.39 -5.84 -2.18
N LYS A 419 -11.74 -5.01 -2.98
CA LYS A 419 -11.88 -4.99 -4.43
C LYS A 419 -10.51 -5.13 -5.08
N ILE A 420 -10.43 -5.89 -6.17
CA ILE A 420 -9.29 -5.85 -7.07
C ILE A 420 -9.47 -4.61 -7.96
N LEU A 421 -8.48 -3.75 -7.97
CA LEU A 421 -8.45 -2.55 -8.80
C LEU A 421 -7.71 -2.79 -10.10
N TYR A 422 -6.71 -3.65 -10.06
CA TYR A 422 -5.84 -3.98 -11.18
C TYR A 422 -5.42 -5.44 -11.08
N SER A 423 -5.33 -6.15 -12.20
CA SER A 423 -4.78 -7.49 -12.30
C SER A 423 -4.24 -7.70 -13.71
N GLU A 424 -3.01 -8.20 -13.80
CA GLU A 424 -2.30 -8.42 -15.05
C GLU A 424 -1.25 -9.50 -14.91
N SER A 425 -1.06 -10.28 -15.97
CA SER A 425 0.07 -11.19 -16.14
C SER A 425 1.01 -10.62 -17.20
N ALA A 426 2.08 -9.97 -16.76
CA ALA A 426 3.08 -9.40 -17.65
C ALA A 426 4.16 -10.44 -17.95
N LEU A 427 4.61 -10.53 -19.21
CA LEU A 427 5.80 -11.32 -19.54
C LEU A 427 7.01 -10.77 -18.79
N ALA A 428 7.84 -11.66 -18.22
CA ALA A 428 8.97 -11.23 -17.39
C ALA A 428 9.96 -10.36 -18.18
N ASP A 429 10.30 -10.73 -19.42
CA ASP A 429 11.16 -9.90 -20.27
C ASP A 429 10.53 -8.53 -20.59
N ALA A 430 9.20 -8.48 -20.83
CA ALA A 430 8.50 -7.22 -21.04
C ALA A 430 8.54 -6.31 -19.81
N LEU A 431 8.48 -6.88 -18.61
CA LEU A 431 8.63 -6.15 -17.36
C LEU A 431 10.03 -5.54 -17.23
N MET A 432 11.09 -6.30 -17.61
CA MET A 432 12.47 -5.80 -17.63
C MET A 432 12.62 -4.62 -18.61
N HIS A 433 12.13 -4.78 -19.84
CA HIS A 433 12.14 -3.70 -20.82
C HIS A 433 11.30 -2.50 -20.41
N ALA A 434 10.20 -2.71 -19.67
CA ALA A 434 9.42 -1.61 -19.12
C ALA A 434 10.26 -0.79 -18.13
N ALA A 435 11.05 -1.45 -17.26
CA ALA A 435 11.90 -0.77 -16.30
C ALA A 435 13.00 0.08 -16.96
N GLU A 436 13.66 -0.46 -18.00
CA GLU A 436 14.65 0.28 -18.78
C GLU A 436 14.05 1.49 -19.49
N ASN A 437 12.91 1.28 -20.15
CA ASN A 437 12.20 2.36 -20.85
C ASN A 437 11.64 3.44 -19.88
N TRP A 438 11.29 3.06 -18.66
CA TRP A 438 10.78 3.99 -17.64
C TRP A 438 11.85 4.98 -17.20
N ASP A 439 13.04 4.48 -16.87
CA ASP A 439 14.18 5.34 -16.51
C ASP A 439 14.56 6.26 -17.69
N MET A 440 14.63 5.71 -18.90
CA MET A 440 14.91 6.47 -20.11
C MET A 440 13.86 7.56 -20.34
N ALA A 441 12.58 7.23 -20.25
CA ALA A 441 11.48 8.17 -20.46
C ALA A 441 11.45 9.30 -19.44
N CYS A 442 11.76 9.02 -18.19
CA CYS A 442 11.83 10.03 -17.13
C CYS A 442 13.03 10.98 -17.27
N ASN A 443 14.06 10.58 -18.00
CA ASN A 443 15.28 11.35 -18.23
C ASN A 443 15.38 11.92 -19.66
N ASP A 444 14.36 11.78 -20.51
CA ASP A 444 14.34 12.29 -21.89
C ASP A 444 14.07 13.81 -21.92
N LEU A 445 14.93 14.58 -21.23
CA LEU A 445 14.88 16.03 -21.11
C LEU A 445 16.18 16.67 -21.58
N PRO A 446 16.14 17.91 -22.10
CA PRO A 446 17.33 18.70 -22.32
C PRO A 446 18.03 19.00 -20.97
N ASP A 447 19.29 19.43 -21.03
CA ASP A 447 20.02 19.81 -19.84
C ASP A 447 19.35 20.98 -19.11
N ILE A 448 19.06 20.79 -17.83
CA ILE A 448 18.48 21.81 -16.95
C ILE A 448 19.45 22.02 -15.78
N ALA A 449 20.08 23.17 -15.76
CA ALA A 449 21.08 23.47 -14.76
C ALA A 449 20.56 23.33 -13.30
N SER A 450 21.38 22.76 -12.42
CA SER A 450 21.10 22.64 -10.98
C SER A 450 19.93 21.70 -10.60
N ILE A 451 19.36 20.95 -11.54
CA ILE A 451 18.32 19.94 -11.28
C ILE A 451 18.90 18.53 -11.37
N ARG A 452 18.57 17.70 -10.38
CA ARG A 452 18.85 16.26 -10.41
C ARG A 452 17.54 15.53 -10.70
N LEU A 453 17.46 14.94 -11.88
CA LEU A 453 16.32 14.13 -12.26
C LEU A 453 16.46 12.74 -11.65
N SER A 454 15.38 12.23 -11.10
CA SER A 454 15.26 10.85 -10.62
C SER A 454 13.89 10.30 -11.03
N ALA A 455 13.89 9.17 -11.72
CA ALA A 455 12.65 8.53 -12.11
C ALA A 455 11.83 8.17 -10.85
N PRO A 456 10.55 8.55 -10.76
CA PRO A 456 9.68 8.14 -9.68
C PRO A 456 9.32 6.66 -9.82
N PHE A 457 8.99 6.00 -8.71
CA PHE A 457 8.36 4.70 -8.80
C PHE A 457 6.95 4.83 -9.43
N PRO A 458 6.48 3.81 -10.16
CA PRO A 458 5.17 3.85 -10.82
C PRO A 458 4.00 4.26 -9.90
N ILE A 459 3.97 3.75 -8.66
CA ILE A 459 2.91 4.13 -7.69
C ILE A 459 3.00 5.59 -7.23
N ASP A 460 4.17 6.22 -7.30
CA ASP A 460 4.40 7.59 -6.84
C ASP A 460 4.02 8.63 -7.90
N VAL A 461 3.85 8.24 -9.17
CA VAL A 461 3.39 9.13 -10.25
C VAL A 461 2.07 9.79 -9.88
N ALA A 462 1.15 9.03 -9.30
CA ALA A 462 -0.13 9.57 -8.83
C ALA A 462 0.03 10.68 -7.79
N THR A 463 1.07 10.65 -6.97
CA THR A 463 1.34 11.70 -5.99
C THR A 463 1.67 13.02 -6.67
N VAL A 464 2.43 12.96 -7.77
CA VAL A 464 2.81 14.15 -8.56
C VAL A 464 1.62 14.68 -9.37
N VAL A 465 0.91 13.81 -10.09
CA VAL A 465 -0.24 14.20 -10.93
C VAL A 465 -1.38 14.80 -10.10
N ASN A 466 -1.56 14.32 -8.86
CA ASN A 466 -2.60 14.78 -7.94
C ASN A 466 -2.27 16.11 -7.24
N GLN A 467 -1.06 16.65 -7.40
CA GLN A 467 -0.70 17.94 -6.84
C GLN A 467 -1.21 19.10 -7.72
N VAL A 468 -1.82 20.09 -7.08
CA VAL A 468 -2.24 21.35 -7.70
C VAL A 468 -1.47 22.47 -7.06
N TRP A 469 -0.61 23.13 -7.82
CA TRP A 469 0.20 24.26 -7.34
C TRP A 469 -0.55 25.58 -7.46
N ARG A 470 -0.39 26.42 -6.46
CA ARG A 470 -0.97 27.77 -6.41
C ARG A 470 0.09 28.83 -6.67
N GLN A 471 -0.37 30.04 -6.97
CA GLN A 471 0.52 31.18 -7.22
C GLN A 471 1.33 31.58 -5.98
N ASP A 472 0.82 31.36 -4.78
CA ASP A 472 1.52 31.60 -3.50
C ASP A 472 2.66 30.60 -3.23
N GLY A 473 2.77 29.53 -4.04
CA GLY A 473 3.75 28.46 -3.92
C GLY A 473 3.33 27.33 -3.00
N GLU A 474 2.11 27.36 -2.48
CA GLU A 474 1.51 26.24 -1.78
C GLU A 474 0.90 25.24 -2.77
N SER A 475 0.79 23.99 -2.32
CA SER A 475 0.13 22.93 -3.09
C SER A 475 -1.05 22.36 -2.32
N SER A 476 -2.08 21.98 -3.05
CA SER A 476 -3.19 21.16 -2.57
C SER A 476 -3.23 19.85 -3.33
N THR A 477 -3.97 18.86 -2.82
CA THR A 477 -4.08 17.56 -3.48
C THR A 477 -5.50 17.34 -3.99
N VAL A 478 -5.61 16.79 -5.19
CA VAL A 478 -6.86 16.29 -5.80
C VAL A 478 -6.75 14.78 -5.98
N SER A 479 -7.84 14.13 -6.34
CA SER A 479 -7.84 12.69 -6.65
C SER A 479 -8.08 12.50 -8.15
N ALA A 480 -7.12 12.89 -8.98
CA ALA A 480 -7.17 12.75 -10.42
C ALA A 480 -6.67 11.38 -10.89
N MET A 481 -5.65 10.83 -10.23
CA MET A 481 -5.01 9.56 -10.56
C MET A 481 -4.88 8.67 -9.33
N HIS A 482 -5.10 7.36 -9.49
CA HIS A 482 -4.84 6.37 -8.45
C HIS A 482 -3.44 5.77 -8.57
N PRO A 483 -2.78 5.33 -7.47
CA PRO A 483 -1.44 4.73 -7.53
C PRO A 483 -1.34 3.54 -8.48
N TYR A 484 -2.37 2.68 -8.56
CA TYR A 484 -2.37 1.53 -9.47
C TYR A 484 -2.38 1.92 -10.98
N GLU A 485 -2.86 3.11 -11.32
CA GLU A 485 -2.85 3.60 -12.71
C GLU A 485 -1.41 3.87 -13.17
N GLY A 486 -0.52 4.25 -12.26
CA GLY A 486 0.91 4.31 -12.53
C GLY A 486 1.54 2.95 -12.87
N ILE A 487 1.06 1.87 -12.25
CA ILE A 487 1.46 0.51 -12.64
C ILE A 487 1.01 0.20 -14.08
N GLY A 488 -0.21 0.60 -14.44
CA GLY A 488 -0.70 0.48 -15.81
C GLY A 488 0.13 1.26 -16.82
N LEU A 489 0.54 2.50 -16.46
CA LEU A 489 1.46 3.30 -17.29
C LEU A 489 2.80 2.60 -17.50
N PHE A 490 3.33 1.97 -16.45
CA PHE A 490 4.59 1.26 -16.49
C PHE A 490 4.53 0.00 -17.38
N LEU A 491 3.51 -0.83 -17.21
CA LEU A 491 3.39 -2.13 -17.90
C LEU A 491 2.91 -2.00 -19.35
N HIS A 492 1.93 -1.12 -19.62
CA HIS A 492 1.24 -1.07 -20.92
C HIS A 492 1.65 0.09 -21.79
N ARG A 493 2.57 0.96 -21.32
CA ARG A 493 2.89 2.22 -22.01
C ARG A 493 1.61 2.95 -22.44
N ALA A 494 0.67 2.93 -21.58
CA ALA A 494 -0.70 3.44 -21.58
C ALA A 494 -1.39 3.57 -22.94
N GLN A 495 -2.62 3.22 -22.96
CA GLN A 495 -3.48 3.62 -24.05
C GLN A 495 -3.33 5.14 -24.24
N HIS A 496 -2.96 5.56 -25.42
CA HIS A 496 -2.66 6.96 -25.78
C HIS A 496 -3.65 8.00 -25.19
N ARG A 497 -4.90 7.60 -25.00
CA ARG A 497 -5.96 8.44 -24.44
C ARG A 497 -5.77 8.76 -22.94
N LEU A 498 -5.22 7.82 -22.15
CA LEU A 498 -4.91 8.06 -20.74
C LEU A 498 -3.69 8.97 -20.60
N LEU A 499 -2.64 8.75 -21.40
CA LEU A 499 -1.46 9.61 -21.41
C LEU A 499 -1.78 11.07 -21.68
N LEU A 500 -2.66 11.34 -22.66
CA LEU A 500 -3.07 12.70 -22.99
C LEU A 500 -3.88 13.34 -21.85
N HIS A 501 -4.70 12.56 -21.14
CA HIS A 501 -5.45 13.05 -20.01
C HIS A 501 -4.54 13.42 -18.84
N GLU A 502 -3.60 12.55 -18.47
CA GLU A 502 -2.64 12.79 -17.40
C GLU A 502 -1.71 13.97 -17.71
N LEU A 503 -1.27 14.08 -18.97
CA LEU A 503 -0.49 15.20 -19.45
C LEU A 503 -1.27 16.52 -19.33
N HIS A 504 -2.54 16.54 -19.73
CA HIS A 504 -3.42 17.70 -19.59
C HIS A 504 -3.52 18.15 -18.12
N ILE A 505 -3.80 17.21 -17.21
CA ILE A 505 -3.90 17.49 -15.78
C ILE A 505 -2.58 18.07 -15.25
N LEU A 506 -1.46 17.43 -15.56
CA LEU A 506 -0.15 17.83 -15.07
C LEU A 506 0.25 19.22 -15.56
N VAL A 507 -0.01 19.52 -16.85
CA VAL A 507 0.26 20.82 -17.44
C VAL A 507 -0.60 21.92 -16.82
N GLN A 508 -1.89 21.68 -16.63
CA GLN A 508 -2.79 22.65 -15.99
C GLN A 508 -2.42 22.92 -14.54
N HIS A 509 -2.19 21.87 -13.77
CA HIS A 509 -1.90 21.98 -12.35
C HIS A 509 -0.49 22.49 -12.07
N GLY A 510 0.48 22.17 -12.93
CA GLY A 510 1.88 22.54 -12.79
C GLY A 510 2.23 23.94 -13.26
N MET A 511 1.39 24.60 -14.05
CA MET A 511 1.69 25.91 -14.63
C MET A 511 2.11 26.95 -13.59
N PRO A 512 1.44 27.15 -12.45
CA PRO A 512 1.88 28.09 -11.43
C PRO A 512 3.28 27.79 -10.88
N LEU A 513 3.63 26.51 -10.75
CA LEU A 513 4.97 26.11 -10.31
C LEU A 513 6.03 26.51 -11.33
N PHE A 514 5.83 26.26 -12.62
CA PHE A 514 6.79 26.61 -13.68
C PHE A 514 7.04 28.11 -13.74
N ILE A 515 5.99 28.91 -13.62
CA ILE A 515 6.08 30.38 -13.62
C ILE A 515 6.89 30.90 -12.45
N HIS A 516 6.69 30.36 -11.26
CA HIS A 516 7.34 30.85 -10.04
C HIS A 516 8.71 30.22 -9.78
N ALA A 517 8.88 28.95 -10.10
CA ALA A 517 10.14 28.24 -9.85
C ALA A 517 11.19 28.46 -10.95
N GLY A 518 10.78 28.70 -12.20
CA GLY A 518 11.69 28.93 -13.31
C GLY A 518 12.69 30.08 -13.08
N PRO A 519 12.25 31.30 -12.74
CA PRO A 519 13.17 32.41 -12.42
C PRO A 519 14.05 32.13 -11.21
N LEU A 520 13.56 31.40 -10.21
CA LEU A 520 14.35 31.00 -9.03
C LEU A 520 15.43 30.01 -9.40
N LEU A 521 15.11 29.04 -10.26
CA LEU A 521 16.08 28.09 -10.80
C LEU A 521 17.19 28.80 -11.58
N HIS A 522 16.83 29.72 -12.48
CA HIS A 522 17.80 30.50 -13.27
C HIS A 522 18.72 31.36 -12.38
N SER A 523 18.22 31.83 -11.23
CA SER A 523 19.04 32.56 -10.26
C SER A 523 19.91 31.67 -9.36
N GLY A 524 19.87 30.33 -9.55
CA GLY A 524 20.61 29.34 -8.75
C GLY A 524 20.12 29.19 -7.31
N ARG A 525 18.92 29.66 -6.97
CA ARG A 525 18.34 29.55 -5.63
C ARG A 525 17.83 28.15 -5.34
N LYS A 526 18.36 27.52 -4.31
CA LYS A 526 17.80 26.27 -3.76
C LYS A 526 16.64 26.61 -2.82
N CYS A 527 15.44 26.20 -3.17
CA CYS A 527 14.23 26.37 -2.36
C CYS A 527 13.25 25.22 -2.61
N SER A 528 12.22 25.11 -1.78
CA SER A 528 11.20 24.05 -1.89
C SER A 528 10.52 24.02 -3.27
N ARG A 529 10.31 25.16 -3.91
CA ARG A 529 9.70 25.25 -5.26
C ARG A 529 10.60 24.65 -6.34
N VAL A 530 11.92 24.85 -6.25
CA VAL A 530 12.88 24.23 -7.17
C VAL A 530 12.93 22.71 -6.93
N ALA A 531 12.89 22.27 -5.67
CA ALA A 531 12.78 20.84 -5.35
C ALA A 531 11.48 20.19 -5.89
N GLN A 532 10.39 20.93 -5.96
CA GLN A 532 9.14 20.46 -6.58
C GLN A 532 9.29 20.28 -8.11
N LEU A 533 10.13 21.08 -8.78
CA LEU A 533 10.45 20.86 -10.20
C LEU A 533 11.17 19.52 -10.42
N GLU A 534 12.04 19.09 -9.48
CA GLU A 534 12.73 17.80 -9.55
C GLU A 534 11.76 16.62 -9.51
N GLN A 535 10.56 16.80 -8.93
CA GLN A 535 9.53 15.78 -8.87
C GLN A 535 8.62 15.77 -10.11
N ILE A 536 8.24 16.95 -10.61
CA ILE A 536 7.28 17.07 -11.73
C ILE A 536 7.93 16.81 -13.09
N LEU A 537 9.18 17.24 -13.29
CA LEU A 537 9.86 17.14 -14.57
C LEU A 537 10.05 15.70 -15.07
N PRO A 538 10.46 14.71 -14.26
CA PRO A 538 10.55 13.34 -14.73
C PRO A 538 9.21 12.76 -15.16
N VAL A 539 8.11 13.12 -14.47
CA VAL A 539 6.75 12.67 -14.85
C VAL A 539 6.32 13.34 -16.15
N LEU A 540 6.59 14.63 -16.30
CA LEU A 540 6.28 15.37 -17.53
C LEU A 540 7.05 14.81 -18.73
N SER A 541 8.36 14.51 -18.54
CA SER A 541 9.22 13.85 -19.52
C SER A 541 8.65 12.51 -19.96
N MET A 542 8.31 11.67 -19.01
CA MET A 542 7.75 10.33 -19.24
C MET A 542 6.44 10.40 -20.03
N LEU A 543 5.54 11.30 -19.69
CA LEU A 543 4.27 11.47 -20.38
C LEU A 543 4.48 11.96 -21.82
N LEU A 544 5.41 12.88 -22.05
CA LEU A 544 5.80 13.32 -23.40
C LEU A 544 6.41 12.17 -24.20
N PHE A 545 7.37 11.47 -23.63
CA PHE A 545 8.06 10.34 -24.26
C PHE A 545 7.09 9.26 -24.74
N PHE A 546 6.19 8.80 -23.86
CA PHE A 546 5.22 7.77 -24.21
C PHE A 546 4.10 8.27 -25.14
N SER A 547 3.88 9.58 -25.21
CA SER A 547 2.98 10.19 -26.21
C SER A 547 3.66 10.46 -27.57
N GLY A 548 4.90 10.01 -27.75
CA GLY A 548 5.64 10.13 -29.00
C GLY A 548 6.37 11.47 -29.18
N ASN A 549 6.53 12.25 -28.11
CA ASN A 549 7.24 13.53 -28.16
C ASN A 549 8.64 13.34 -27.52
N ARG A 550 9.65 13.02 -28.34
CA ARG A 550 11.03 12.82 -27.88
C ARG A 550 11.77 14.16 -27.81
N LYS A 551 12.73 14.25 -26.85
CA LYS A 551 13.49 15.52 -26.69
C LYS A 551 14.18 15.95 -27.96
N ASP A 552 14.81 15.01 -28.71
CA ASP A 552 15.54 15.33 -29.92
C ASP A 552 14.64 15.92 -31.02
N ASP A 553 13.35 15.51 -31.05
CA ASP A 553 12.36 16.03 -32.00
C ASP A 553 11.83 17.41 -31.56
N TYR A 554 11.50 17.58 -30.26
CA TYR A 554 10.85 18.81 -29.82
C TYR A 554 11.83 19.94 -29.50
N MET A 555 13.10 19.71 -29.28
CA MET A 555 14.08 20.78 -29.04
C MET A 555 14.23 21.74 -30.21
N GLU A 556 13.91 21.29 -31.41
CA GLU A 556 13.84 22.13 -32.61
C GLU A 556 12.41 22.67 -32.89
N ALA A 557 11.40 22.24 -32.11
CA ALA A 557 10.02 22.64 -32.35
C ALA A 557 9.69 24.04 -31.80
N THR A 558 8.73 24.70 -32.46
CA THR A 558 8.28 26.06 -32.14
C THR A 558 7.97 26.29 -30.65
N PRO A 559 7.25 25.39 -29.93
CA PRO A 559 6.93 25.62 -28.51
C PRO A 559 8.17 25.67 -27.63
N TYR A 560 9.11 24.75 -27.83
CA TYR A 560 10.38 24.72 -27.08
C TYR A 560 11.20 26.00 -27.36
N LEU A 561 11.37 26.38 -28.63
CA LEU A 561 12.08 27.59 -29.01
C LEU A 561 11.43 28.85 -28.43
N MET A 562 10.10 28.90 -28.38
CA MET A 562 9.38 29.98 -27.70
C MET A 562 9.71 30.05 -26.20
N GLY A 563 9.82 28.91 -25.51
CA GLY A 563 10.27 28.85 -24.14
C GLY A 563 11.70 29.37 -23.97
N GLN A 564 12.61 28.96 -24.83
CA GLN A 564 14.00 29.46 -24.88
C GLN A 564 14.08 30.96 -25.12
N LEU A 565 13.19 31.51 -26.01
CA LEU A 565 13.13 32.94 -26.29
C LEU A 565 12.69 33.74 -25.04
N LEU A 566 11.70 33.25 -24.32
CA LEU A 566 11.26 33.87 -23.05
C LEU A 566 12.37 33.87 -22.01
N LYS A 567 13.13 32.76 -21.89
CA LYS A 567 14.30 32.68 -21.02
C LYS A 567 15.38 33.67 -21.41
N ALA A 568 15.75 33.75 -22.69
CA ALA A 568 16.74 34.71 -23.20
C ALA A 568 16.34 36.13 -22.89
N SER A 569 15.03 36.44 -22.97
CA SER A 569 14.49 37.74 -22.60
C SER A 569 14.68 38.07 -21.13
N ASP A 570 14.46 37.08 -20.23
CA ASP A 570 14.66 37.28 -18.80
C ASP A 570 16.14 37.44 -18.45
N GLU A 571 17.03 36.72 -19.10
CA GLU A 571 18.48 36.85 -18.88
C GLU A 571 19.01 38.21 -19.33
N LEU A 572 18.58 38.67 -20.50
CA LEU A 572 18.91 40.03 -20.98
C LEU A 572 18.36 41.13 -20.07
N HIS A 573 17.11 41.00 -19.60
CA HIS A 573 16.49 41.96 -18.70
C HIS A 573 17.21 41.96 -17.34
N THR A 574 17.56 40.79 -16.81
CA THR A 574 18.33 40.64 -15.55
C THR A 574 19.68 41.29 -15.68
N LEU A 575 20.40 41.04 -16.77
CA LEU A 575 21.72 41.65 -17.00
C LEU A 575 21.64 43.18 -17.13
N TYR A 576 20.64 43.67 -17.82
CA TYR A 576 20.36 45.12 -17.90
C TYR A 576 20.13 45.71 -16.51
N CYS A 577 19.35 45.08 -15.65
CA CYS A 577 19.09 45.55 -14.30
C CYS A 577 20.36 45.53 -13.41
N LYS A 578 21.21 44.54 -13.60
CA LYS A 578 22.50 44.46 -12.90
C LYS A 578 23.43 45.58 -13.29
N VAL A 579 23.52 45.89 -14.59
CA VAL A 579 24.49 46.84 -15.11
C VAL A 579 23.99 48.31 -15.04
N VAL A 580 22.71 48.55 -15.39
CA VAL A 580 22.14 49.87 -15.52
C VAL A 580 21.38 50.35 -14.29
N ARG A 581 20.72 49.42 -13.59
CA ARG A 581 19.85 49.73 -12.45
C ARG A 581 20.48 49.38 -11.08
N ASN A 582 21.79 49.27 -10.97
CA ASN A 582 22.50 48.96 -9.72
C ASN A 582 21.92 47.72 -9.02
N ASN A 583 21.69 46.64 -9.79
CA ASN A 583 21.18 45.38 -9.31
C ASN A 583 19.71 45.40 -8.79
N GLN A 584 18.91 46.41 -9.13
CA GLN A 584 17.48 46.48 -8.81
C GLN A 584 16.69 45.64 -9.80
N ILE A 585 16.55 44.34 -9.54
CA ILE A 585 15.81 43.41 -10.36
C ILE A 585 14.33 43.49 -9.99
N PRO A 586 13.40 43.70 -10.93
CA PRO A 586 11.98 43.77 -10.66
C PRO A 586 11.42 42.37 -10.29
N PRO A 587 10.31 42.32 -9.57
CA PRO A 587 9.69 41.04 -9.17
C PRO A 587 9.29 40.16 -10.36
N GLN A 588 8.99 40.74 -11.51
CA GLN A 588 8.70 40.04 -12.77
C GLN A 588 9.59 40.56 -13.89
N LEU A 589 10.23 39.63 -14.57
CA LEU A 589 11.01 39.91 -15.79
C LEU A 589 10.10 39.86 -17.02
N VAL A 590 10.59 40.27 -18.20
CA VAL A 590 9.76 40.37 -19.41
C VAL A 590 9.27 39.00 -19.88
N GLY A 591 10.13 37.98 -19.89
CA GLY A 591 9.77 36.61 -20.31
C GLY A 591 8.80 35.95 -19.33
N SER A 592 9.09 35.99 -18.04
CA SER A 592 8.22 35.44 -17.02
C SER A 592 6.87 36.11 -16.91
N ALA A 593 6.80 37.43 -17.17
CA ALA A 593 5.55 38.17 -17.22
C ALA A 593 4.67 37.80 -18.42
N LEU A 594 5.27 37.32 -19.52
CA LEU A 594 4.56 36.90 -20.73
C LEU A 594 4.33 35.39 -20.81
N PHE A 595 4.81 34.61 -19.86
CA PHE A 595 4.81 33.14 -19.90
C PHE A 595 3.38 32.56 -20.03
N VAL A 596 2.44 33.03 -19.19
CA VAL A 596 1.03 32.62 -19.27
C VAL A 596 0.42 32.96 -20.62
N ALA A 597 0.65 34.19 -21.12
CA ALA A 597 0.16 34.58 -22.41
C ALA A 597 0.78 33.75 -23.55
N ALA A 598 2.06 33.38 -23.42
CA ALA A 598 2.75 32.51 -24.37
C ALA A 598 2.15 31.10 -24.42
N SER A 599 1.70 30.58 -23.30
CA SER A 599 1.06 29.26 -23.23
C SER A 599 -0.34 29.23 -23.83
N GLU A 600 -1.06 30.39 -23.88
CA GLU A 600 -2.45 30.46 -24.37
C GLU A 600 -2.58 31.11 -25.75
N THR A 601 -1.81 32.15 -26.02
CA THR A 601 -1.89 32.96 -27.25
C THR A 601 -0.50 33.27 -27.81
N PRO A 602 0.23 32.27 -28.34
CA PRO A 602 1.64 32.40 -28.69
C PRO A 602 1.94 33.50 -29.71
N GLY A 603 1.17 33.61 -30.77
CA GLY A 603 1.38 34.63 -31.81
C GLY A 603 1.25 36.06 -31.30
N ARG A 604 0.24 36.33 -30.45
CA ARG A 604 0.08 37.65 -29.80
C ARG A 604 1.22 37.94 -28.84
N THR A 605 1.72 36.93 -28.15
CA THR A 605 2.81 37.07 -27.20
C THR A 605 4.11 37.43 -27.90
N LEU A 606 4.42 36.86 -29.06
CA LEU A 606 5.60 37.25 -29.82
C LEU A 606 5.57 38.74 -30.20
N SER A 607 4.40 39.25 -30.65
CA SER A 607 4.25 40.70 -30.95
C SER A 607 4.45 41.56 -29.69
N GLN A 608 3.95 41.16 -28.53
CA GLN A 608 4.15 41.89 -27.29
C GLN A 608 5.61 41.78 -26.80
N LEU A 609 6.25 40.63 -26.98
CA LEU A 609 7.63 40.40 -26.60
C LEU A 609 8.58 41.29 -27.39
N SER A 610 8.37 41.41 -28.72
CA SER A 610 9.20 42.28 -29.61
C SER A 610 9.20 43.74 -29.15
N VAL A 611 8.02 44.26 -28.78
CA VAL A 611 7.87 45.65 -28.30
C VAL A 611 8.56 45.81 -26.92
N ARG A 612 8.32 44.87 -25.99
CA ARG A 612 8.87 44.97 -24.64
C ARG A 612 10.38 44.73 -24.57
N MET A 613 10.94 43.97 -25.51
CA MET A 613 12.37 43.66 -25.55
C MET A 613 13.20 44.75 -26.26
N ALA A 614 12.58 45.62 -27.08
CA ALA A 614 13.29 46.64 -27.85
C ALA A 614 14.31 47.48 -27.06
N PRO A 615 14.02 47.98 -25.84
CA PRO A 615 14.99 48.73 -25.03
C PRO A 615 16.20 47.91 -24.63
N TYR A 616 15.99 46.66 -24.23
CA TYR A 616 17.05 45.73 -23.73
C TYR A 616 17.94 45.25 -24.89
N LEU A 617 17.37 44.96 -26.03
CA LEU A 617 18.12 44.62 -27.24
C LEU A 617 18.98 45.79 -27.74
N SER A 618 18.41 47.01 -27.75
CA SER A 618 19.14 48.21 -28.11
C SER A 618 20.32 48.49 -27.16
N TRP A 619 20.07 48.35 -25.83
CA TRP A 619 21.11 48.47 -24.84
C TRP A 619 22.21 47.42 -25.02
N ALA A 620 21.86 46.15 -25.21
CA ALA A 620 22.83 45.08 -25.34
C ALA A 620 23.74 45.27 -26.58
N LYS A 621 23.17 45.76 -27.71
CA LYS A 621 23.94 46.10 -28.90
C LYS A 621 24.94 47.22 -28.62
N GLN A 622 24.52 48.30 -27.94
CA GLN A 622 25.39 49.43 -27.62
C GLN A 622 26.44 49.05 -26.54
N TYR A 623 26.07 48.19 -25.57
CA TYR A 623 26.96 47.74 -24.53
C TYR A 623 28.09 46.88 -25.07
N ARG A 624 27.78 46.01 -26.02
CA ARG A 624 28.74 45.16 -26.74
C ARG A 624 29.78 45.98 -27.49
N THR A 625 29.41 47.08 -28.15
CA THR A 625 30.31 47.92 -28.93
C THR A 625 31.23 48.80 -28.04
N LYS A 626 30.81 49.11 -26.81
CA LYS A 626 31.60 50.00 -25.90
C LYS A 626 32.56 49.29 -24.97
N ASN A 627 32.31 47.98 -24.68
CA ASN A 627 33.01 47.22 -23.66
C ASN A 627 33.38 45.82 -24.17
N GLU A 628 34.28 45.73 -25.15
CA GLU A 628 34.65 44.46 -25.81
C GLU A 628 35.09 43.37 -24.84
N ASP A 629 35.87 43.71 -23.79
CA ASP A 629 36.37 42.75 -22.83
C ASP A 629 35.40 42.31 -21.71
N SER A 630 34.35 43.11 -21.41
CA SER A 630 33.38 42.84 -20.33
C SER A 630 31.95 42.51 -20.83
N SER A 631 31.73 42.56 -22.16
CA SER A 631 30.45 42.43 -22.80
C SER A 631 30.02 40.97 -23.11
N GLY A 632 30.87 39.97 -22.77
CA GLY A 632 30.70 38.58 -23.18
C GLY A 632 29.29 38.01 -22.99
N LEU A 633 28.72 38.17 -21.78
CA LEU A 633 27.37 37.69 -21.48
C LEU A 633 26.25 38.44 -22.25
N ALA A 634 26.35 39.78 -22.38
CA ALA A 634 25.38 40.57 -23.09
C ALA A 634 25.37 40.22 -24.59
N GLY A 635 26.56 40.06 -25.18
CA GLY A 635 26.70 39.63 -26.58
C GLY A 635 26.21 38.24 -26.82
N TRP A 636 26.45 37.32 -25.86
CA TRP A 636 25.99 35.94 -25.97
C TRP A 636 24.46 35.82 -25.87
N TYR A 637 23.84 36.42 -24.84
CA TYR A 637 22.36 36.39 -24.72
C TYR A 637 21.68 37.08 -25.89
N LEU A 638 22.27 38.17 -26.40
CA LEU A 638 21.76 38.84 -27.60
C LEU A 638 21.82 37.90 -28.81
N LYS A 639 22.93 37.22 -29.04
CA LYS A 639 23.08 36.25 -30.12
C LYS A 639 22.09 35.09 -30.02
N VAL A 640 21.91 34.53 -28.81
CA VAL A 640 20.94 33.48 -28.55
C VAL A 640 19.52 33.96 -28.86
N PHE A 641 19.16 35.13 -28.37
CA PHE A 641 17.83 35.75 -28.65
C PHE A 641 17.59 35.93 -30.15
N GLU A 642 18.56 36.55 -30.88
CA GLU A 642 18.45 36.78 -32.30
C GLU A 642 18.39 35.49 -33.12
N GLN A 643 19.15 34.46 -32.78
CA GLN A 643 19.11 33.17 -33.45
C GLN A 643 17.74 32.50 -33.29
N ILE A 644 17.19 32.45 -32.09
CA ILE A 644 15.89 31.84 -31.83
C ILE A 644 14.77 32.64 -32.49
N ALA A 645 14.79 33.99 -32.38
CA ALA A 645 13.82 34.87 -32.98
C ALA A 645 13.79 34.73 -34.51
N ASN A 646 14.97 34.64 -35.16
CA ASN A 646 15.07 34.42 -36.60
C ASN A 646 14.51 33.07 -37.02
N LYS A 647 14.86 31.94 -36.30
CA LYS A 647 14.25 30.63 -36.56
C LYS A 647 12.73 30.69 -36.47
N LEU A 648 12.18 31.30 -35.42
CA LEU A 648 10.72 31.42 -35.23
C LEU A 648 10.05 32.27 -36.31
N ALA A 649 10.75 33.27 -36.86
CA ALA A 649 10.21 34.19 -37.90
C ALA A 649 10.29 33.60 -39.31
N THR A 650 11.32 32.80 -39.60
CA THR A 650 11.61 32.34 -40.96
C THR A 650 11.22 30.90 -41.24
N GLU A 651 11.33 30.04 -40.27
CA GLU A 651 11.19 28.59 -40.46
C GLU A 651 9.86 28.01 -39.96
N TYR A 652 9.16 28.72 -39.06
CA TYR A 652 8.02 28.15 -38.37
C TYR A 652 6.78 29.02 -38.39
N SER A 653 5.61 28.39 -38.56
CA SER A 653 4.34 29.02 -38.31
C SER A 653 3.93 28.84 -36.86
N VAL A 654 3.65 29.91 -36.13
CA VAL A 654 3.21 29.88 -34.75
C VAL A 654 1.69 29.70 -34.74
N PRO A 655 1.16 28.62 -34.16
CA PRO A 655 -0.28 28.34 -34.11
C PRO A 655 -1.02 29.33 -33.19
N MET A 656 -2.33 29.40 -33.33
CA MET A 656 -3.16 30.26 -32.48
C MET A 656 -3.21 29.75 -31.02
N ARG A 657 -3.12 28.43 -30.81
CA ARG A 657 -3.14 27.77 -29.49
C ARG A 657 -2.23 26.55 -29.50
N TRP A 658 -1.66 26.25 -28.36
CA TRP A 658 -0.86 25.04 -28.14
C TRP A 658 -1.73 23.87 -27.71
N SER A 659 -1.34 22.65 -28.09
CA SER A 659 -1.76 21.41 -27.42
C SER A 659 -1.08 21.30 -26.05
N ASP A 660 -1.55 20.40 -25.19
CA ASP A 660 -0.93 20.21 -23.86
C ASP A 660 0.53 19.71 -23.96
N ALA A 661 0.84 18.85 -24.95
CA ALA A 661 2.21 18.46 -25.24
C ALA A 661 3.09 19.65 -25.64
N GLN A 662 2.57 20.55 -26.46
CA GLN A 662 3.27 21.77 -26.89
C GLN A 662 3.44 22.76 -25.72
N LYS A 663 2.46 22.86 -24.79
CA LYS A 663 2.62 23.65 -23.55
C LYS A 663 3.71 23.07 -22.67
N ALA A 664 3.78 21.74 -22.56
CA ALA A 664 4.85 21.07 -21.82
C ALA A 664 6.24 21.35 -22.44
N GLN A 665 6.35 21.30 -23.75
CA GLN A 665 7.58 21.63 -24.47
C GLN A 665 8.00 23.10 -24.25
N LEU A 666 7.03 24.03 -24.24
CA LEU A 666 7.27 25.45 -23.90
C LEU A 666 7.84 25.58 -22.47
N PHE A 667 7.27 24.84 -21.50
CA PHE A 667 7.75 24.87 -20.11
C PHE A 667 9.18 24.33 -20.00
N ILE A 668 9.45 23.20 -20.64
CA ILE A 668 10.77 22.61 -20.68
C ILE A 668 11.78 23.56 -21.34
N GLY A 669 11.39 24.16 -22.47
CA GLY A 669 12.23 25.15 -23.18
C GLY A 669 12.60 26.34 -22.30
N TYR A 670 11.66 26.85 -21.50
CA TYR A 670 11.93 27.96 -20.57
C TYR A 670 12.89 27.58 -19.43
N LEU A 671 12.90 26.29 -18.99
CA LEU A 671 13.79 25.79 -17.93
C LEU A 671 15.16 25.36 -18.46
N ALA A 672 15.24 24.86 -19.67
CA ALA A 672 16.42 24.24 -20.24
C ALA A 672 17.61 25.21 -20.37
N SER A 673 18.82 24.67 -20.26
CA SER A 673 20.06 25.40 -20.49
C SER A 673 20.18 25.81 -21.96
N PHE A 674 20.83 26.94 -22.22
CA PHE A 674 21.17 27.29 -23.59
C PHE A 674 22.27 26.39 -24.12
N PRO A 675 22.32 26.12 -25.44
CA PRO A 675 23.41 25.36 -26.06
C PRO A 675 24.76 26.01 -25.71
N LYS A 676 25.73 25.19 -25.29
CA LYS A 676 27.09 25.67 -25.08
C LYS A 676 27.68 26.17 -26.41
N GLN A 677 28.38 27.28 -26.39
CA GLN A 677 29.16 27.68 -27.55
C GLN A 677 30.19 26.59 -27.82
N GLU A 678 30.17 25.97 -28.99
CA GLU A 678 31.34 25.27 -29.50
C GLU A 678 32.45 26.35 -29.63
N LYS A 679 33.52 26.17 -28.88
CA LYS A 679 34.76 26.91 -29.16
C LYS A 679 35.13 26.49 -30.56
N GLN A 680 34.98 27.39 -31.53
CA GLN A 680 35.68 27.20 -32.82
C GLN A 680 37.18 27.14 -32.48
N ASP A 681 37.74 25.96 -32.56
CA ASP A 681 39.19 25.78 -32.57
C ASP A 681 39.72 26.58 -33.77
N GLU A 682 40.28 27.75 -33.48
CA GLU A 682 41.12 28.51 -34.42
C GLU A 682 42.47 27.76 -34.61
N SER A 683 42.41 26.52 -35.03
CA SER A 683 43.60 25.76 -35.45
C SER A 683 43.40 25.26 -36.87
N ASN A 684 43.37 26.19 -37.84
CA ASN A 684 43.75 25.89 -39.22
C ASN A 684 43.94 27.21 -39.97
N ALA A 685 45.03 27.91 -39.63
CA ALA A 685 45.61 28.94 -40.50
C ALA A 685 47.13 28.90 -40.26
N GLU A 686 47.78 27.91 -40.83
CA GLU A 686 49.16 27.97 -41.36
C GLU A 686 49.24 27.18 -42.65
#